data_4b260f7cdb8dc6016035c3f1e2d19fa4
#
_entry.id   4b260f7cdb8dc6016035c3f1e2d19fa4
#
_cell.length_a   1.000
_cell.length_b   1.000
_cell.length_c   1.000
_cell.angle_alpha   90.00
_cell.angle_beta   90.00
_cell.angle_gamma   90.00
#
_symmetry.space_group_name_H-M   'P 1'
#
loop_
_entity.id
_entity.type
_entity.pdbx_description
1 polymer ?
#
loop_
_entity_poly.entity_id
_entity_poly.type
_entity_poly.pdbx_seq_one_letter_code
_entity_poly.pdbx_strand_id
1 'polypeptide(L)'
;MKTFDTVLVANRGEIAVRVIRTLRAMGIRSVAVFSDADAGARHVLEADVAVNIGPAPARQSYLSIEAIVTAARRTGAQAVHPGYGFLSENAEFAAALHDAGIVFIGPPAKAIGTMGDKITAKAAVSAFGVPVVPGISRPGLTDEDLIAGAPEVGFPVLVKPSAGGGGKGMRVVHAAAELPAALASARREAASAFGDDTLFLERFVLNPRHIEVQVVADSHGNVVHLGERECSLQRRHQKVIEEAPSPVLDEATRARIGAAACDTARSVDYRGAGTVEFIVSADRPDEFFFMEMNTRLQVEHPVTELVTGIDLVELQVRVAAGDALPVGQDDITMTGHAIEARVYAEDPARDFLPTGGTVLALAEPADARVDSGIRAGSVIGSDYDPMLSKIIAYGPDRESARRGLDRALADTAVLGVGTNIDFLRFLLADEDVIAGRLDTGLLDRRTGDYVAAQAGDDEFIAAAAYRWLHSWADAGELWATPSGWRVGEHAATTIRLRAGERTDHVHLTGTPTAATARIEDGELRSVAASLDGDRLIVTVDGLRTEYLTAVEDHRLWLAGAGRTIVIEDVREAPVRADDEHSGDAEIVSPMPGSVVAVGVEDGATVGTGDVVVTVEAMKMEHALSSPVGGTVELLVAVGDQVKVGQPLARIIAATEETK
;
A
#
# COMPACT_ATOMS: atom_id res chain seq x y z
N MET A 1 14.24 20.45 -29.19
CA MET A 1 14.73 21.41 -28.15
C MET A 1 15.69 20.70 -27.21
N LYS A 2 16.50 21.44 -26.44
CA LYS A 2 17.45 20.83 -25.51
C LYS A 2 16.67 20.30 -24.32
N THR A 3 16.64 18.98 -24.14
CA THR A 3 16.11 18.30 -22.95
C THR A 3 16.94 18.74 -21.72
N PHE A 4 16.44 18.52 -20.52
CA PHE A 4 17.18 18.79 -19.29
C PHE A 4 18.45 17.93 -19.21
N ASP A 5 19.52 18.46 -18.68
CA ASP A 5 20.76 17.71 -18.39
C ASP A 5 20.67 17.02 -17.02
N THR A 6 19.95 17.64 -16.05
CA THR A 6 19.80 17.13 -14.68
C THR A 6 18.38 17.38 -14.17
N VAL A 7 17.75 16.35 -13.63
CA VAL A 7 16.41 16.38 -13.02
C VAL A 7 16.47 15.85 -11.59
N LEU A 8 15.89 16.59 -10.64
CA LEU A 8 15.71 16.14 -9.28
C LEU A 8 14.35 15.45 -9.13
N VAL A 9 14.33 14.30 -8.45
CA VAL A 9 13.11 13.55 -8.12
C VAL A 9 12.74 13.86 -6.66
N ALA A 10 11.69 14.67 -6.48
CA ALA A 10 11.23 15.11 -5.17
C ALA A 10 10.24 14.11 -4.55
N ASN A 11 10.67 12.86 -4.47
CA ASN A 11 9.88 11.76 -3.94
C ASN A 11 10.77 10.61 -3.45
N ARG A 12 10.15 9.53 -2.95
CA ARG A 12 10.80 8.33 -2.42
C ARG A 12 10.13 7.05 -2.93
N GLY A 13 10.69 5.92 -2.51
CA GLY A 13 10.07 4.61 -2.76
C GLY A 13 10.03 4.24 -4.24
N GLU A 14 9.00 3.48 -4.63
CA GLU A 14 8.90 2.90 -5.97
C GLU A 14 8.78 3.96 -7.07
N ILE A 15 8.03 5.06 -6.81
CA ILE A 15 7.85 6.11 -7.81
C ILE A 15 9.15 6.85 -8.10
N ALA A 16 10.00 7.08 -7.09
CA ALA A 16 11.31 7.69 -7.32
C ALA A 16 12.20 6.77 -8.17
N VAL A 17 12.21 5.47 -7.87
CA VAL A 17 12.91 4.45 -8.70
C VAL A 17 12.37 4.46 -10.14
N ARG A 18 11.03 4.47 -10.29
CA ARG A 18 10.35 4.50 -11.59
C ARG A 18 10.77 5.70 -12.43
N VAL A 19 10.78 6.90 -11.84
CA VAL A 19 11.18 8.13 -12.53
C VAL A 19 12.68 8.09 -12.87
N ILE A 20 13.54 7.68 -11.94
CA ILE A 20 14.99 7.56 -12.14
C ILE A 20 15.32 6.65 -13.33
N ARG A 21 14.59 5.54 -13.49
CA ARG A 21 14.77 4.61 -14.61
C ARG A 21 14.48 5.26 -15.97
N THR A 22 13.39 6.03 -16.08
CA THR A 22 13.09 6.77 -17.31
C THR A 22 14.11 7.87 -17.57
N LEU A 23 14.52 8.65 -16.55
CA LEU A 23 15.57 9.65 -16.72
C LEU A 23 16.87 9.03 -17.24
N ARG A 24 17.27 7.88 -16.70
CA ARG A 24 18.43 7.12 -17.16
C ARG A 24 18.28 6.67 -18.61
N ALA A 25 17.11 6.16 -19.01
CA ALA A 25 16.83 5.77 -20.40
C ALA A 25 16.89 6.96 -21.37
N MET A 26 16.50 8.15 -20.90
CA MET A 26 16.60 9.41 -21.66
C MET A 26 18.01 10.03 -21.65
N GLY A 27 18.97 9.45 -20.91
CA GLY A 27 20.32 10.02 -20.76
C GLY A 27 20.37 11.28 -19.89
N ILE A 28 19.40 11.47 -19.02
CA ILE A 28 19.29 12.61 -18.09
C ILE A 28 19.83 12.20 -16.72
N ARG A 29 20.71 13.03 -16.16
CA ARG A 29 21.25 12.82 -14.81
C ARG A 29 20.17 12.97 -13.77
N SER A 30 20.02 11.94 -12.93
CA SER A 30 19.03 11.88 -11.86
C SER A 30 19.62 12.34 -10.52
N VAL A 31 18.83 13.12 -9.77
CA VAL A 31 19.12 13.50 -8.38
C VAL A 31 17.98 13.00 -7.51
N ALA A 32 18.27 12.06 -6.59
CA ALA A 32 17.31 11.66 -5.56
C ALA A 32 17.43 12.58 -4.34
N VAL A 33 16.32 12.80 -3.65
CA VAL A 33 16.33 13.36 -2.29
C VAL A 33 15.96 12.26 -1.29
N PHE A 34 16.48 12.35 -0.06
CA PHE A 34 16.17 11.35 0.97
C PHE A 34 16.22 11.95 2.38
N SER A 35 15.36 11.44 3.26
CA SER A 35 15.44 11.69 4.69
C SER A 35 16.43 10.74 5.37
N ASP A 36 16.76 11.00 6.63
CA ASP A 36 17.66 10.13 7.41
C ASP A 36 17.17 8.67 7.43
N ALA A 37 15.85 8.44 7.47
CA ALA A 37 15.27 7.09 7.44
C ALA A 37 15.49 6.37 6.10
N ASP A 38 15.64 7.09 5.00
CA ASP A 38 15.78 6.55 3.65
C ASP A 38 17.23 6.48 3.16
N ALA A 39 18.24 6.73 3.99
CA ALA A 39 19.65 6.79 3.58
C ALA A 39 20.13 5.53 2.81
N GLY A 40 19.58 4.35 3.12
CA GLY A 40 19.86 3.08 2.43
C GLY A 40 18.80 2.65 1.42
N ALA A 41 17.82 3.48 1.10
CA ALA A 41 16.69 3.13 0.25
C ALA A 41 17.10 2.94 -1.22
N ARG A 42 16.32 2.11 -1.94
CA ARG A 42 16.61 1.73 -3.33
C ARG A 42 16.76 2.94 -4.26
N HIS A 43 15.87 3.94 -4.16
CA HIS A 43 15.94 5.15 -5.01
C HIS A 43 17.21 5.98 -4.78
N VAL A 44 17.74 5.97 -3.56
CA VAL A 44 19.02 6.64 -3.23
C VAL A 44 20.20 5.98 -3.92
N LEU A 45 20.18 4.64 -3.97
CA LEU A 45 21.24 3.83 -4.58
C LEU A 45 21.17 3.79 -6.12
N GLU A 46 19.98 3.92 -6.70
CA GLU A 46 19.78 3.90 -8.14
C GLU A 46 20.00 5.27 -8.81
N ALA A 47 19.94 6.39 -8.07
CA ALA A 47 20.17 7.72 -8.60
C ALA A 47 21.67 8.01 -8.86
N ASP A 48 21.95 8.90 -9.82
CA ASP A 48 23.33 9.34 -10.10
C ASP A 48 23.90 10.19 -8.96
N VAL A 49 23.02 10.95 -8.26
CA VAL A 49 23.34 11.76 -7.09
C VAL A 49 22.20 11.66 -6.09
N ALA A 50 22.53 11.67 -4.81
CA ALA A 50 21.52 11.74 -3.75
C ALA A 50 21.83 12.84 -2.73
N VAL A 51 20.80 13.52 -2.23
CA VAL A 51 20.91 14.64 -1.30
C VAL A 51 20.03 14.37 -0.08
N ASN A 52 20.64 14.37 1.10
CA ASN A 52 19.87 14.35 2.35
C ASN A 52 19.13 15.68 2.53
N ILE A 53 17.82 15.61 2.83
CA ILE A 53 16.94 16.76 3.00
C ILE A 53 16.39 16.91 4.42
N GLY A 54 16.88 16.12 5.38
CA GLY A 54 16.53 16.25 6.80
C GLY A 54 16.10 14.94 7.46
N PRO A 55 15.53 15.04 8.68
CA PRO A 55 15.14 13.87 9.48
C PRO A 55 13.91 13.14 8.92
N ALA A 56 13.58 11.98 9.51
CA ALA A 56 12.50 11.10 9.08
C ALA A 56 11.12 11.79 8.95
N PRO A 57 10.65 12.64 9.88
CA PRO A 57 9.33 13.26 9.76
C PRO A 57 9.15 14.01 8.42
N ALA A 58 8.12 13.65 7.67
CA ALA A 58 7.89 14.18 6.31
C ALA A 58 7.82 15.72 6.27
N ARG A 59 7.25 16.37 7.30
CA ARG A 59 7.17 17.83 7.39
C ARG A 59 8.55 18.52 7.45
N GLN A 60 9.58 17.80 7.91
CA GLN A 60 10.94 18.31 8.04
C GLN A 60 11.85 17.87 6.89
N SER A 61 11.32 17.07 5.95
CA SER A 61 12.05 16.49 4.81
C SER A 61 11.25 16.61 3.50
N TYR A 62 10.49 15.58 3.11
CA TYR A 62 9.77 15.51 1.83
C TYR A 62 8.66 16.56 1.65
N LEU A 63 8.13 17.15 2.70
CA LEU A 63 7.17 18.26 2.67
C LEU A 63 7.84 19.63 2.88
N SER A 64 9.17 19.71 2.98
CA SER A 64 9.91 20.96 3.11
C SER A 64 10.25 21.52 1.73
N ILE A 65 9.49 22.51 1.28
CA ILE A 65 9.74 23.22 0.01
C ILE A 65 11.16 23.78 -0.02
N GLU A 66 11.60 24.41 1.07
CA GLU A 66 12.93 25.02 1.18
C GLU A 66 14.06 23.98 1.02
N ALA A 67 13.94 22.82 1.67
CA ALA A 67 14.94 21.75 1.59
C ALA A 67 15.06 21.23 0.16
N ILE A 68 13.94 21.00 -0.54
CA ILE A 68 13.93 20.48 -1.91
C ILE A 68 14.48 21.52 -2.90
N VAL A 69 14.05 22.80 -2.82
CA VAL A 69 14.57 23.88 -3.67
C VAL A 69 16.08 24.07 -3.46
N THR A 70 16.53 23.98 -2.19
CA THR A 70 17.97 24.06 -1.87
C THR A 70 18.74 22.89 -2.46
N ALA A 71 18.22 21.66 -2.37
CA ALA A 71 18.83 20.48 -2.98
C ALA A 71 18.92 20.61 -4.50
N ALA A 72 17.87 21.12 -5.16
CA ALA A 72 17.85 21.35 -6.61
C ALA A 72 18.92 22.39 -7.04
N ARG A 73 19.03 23.51 -6.34
CA ARG A 73 20.07 24.53 -6.59
C ARG A 73 21.48 23.99 -6.39
N ARG A 74 21.73 23.26 -5.32
CA ARG A 74 23.06 22.67 -5.01
C ARG A 74 23.53 21.70 -6.05
N THR A 75 22.61 20.94 -6.66
CA THR A 75 22.92 19.91 -7.66
C THR A 75 22.88 20.43 -9.10
N GLY A 76 22.45 21.67 -9.30
CA GLY A 76 22.26 22.25 -10.62
C GLY A 76 21.11 21.62 -11.40
N ALA A 77 20.12 21.05 -10.72
CA ALA A 77 18.92 20.51 -11.35
C ALA A 77 18.13 21.61 -12.06
N GLN A 78 17.81 21.40 -13.32
CA GLN A 78 17.07 22.32 -14.17
C GLN A 78 15.56 22.13 -14.03
N ALA A 79 15.14 20.92 -13.61
CA ALA A 79 13.75 20.59 -13.39
C ALA A 79 13.59 19.65 -12.18
N VAL A 80 12.38 19.63 -11.61
CA VAL A 80 11.99 18.78 -10.49
C VAL A 80 10.78 17.96 -10.89
N HIS A 81 10.88 16.63 -10.77
CA HIS A 81 9.75 15.70 -10.90
C HIS A 81 9.19 15.39 -9.52
N PRO A 82 7.92 15.71 -9.22
CA PRO A 82 7.37 15.55 -7.87
C PRO A 82 6.89 14.12 -7.57
N GLY A 83 6.79 13.23 -8.56
CA GLY A 83 6.12 11.94 -8.42
C GLY A 83 4.63 12.10 -8.12
N TYR A 84 4.15 11.40 -7.09
CA TYR A 84 2.81 11.54 -6.52
C TYR A 84 2.88 11.64 -4.98
N GLY A 85 1.81 12.14 -4.33
CA GLY A 85 1.83 12.43 -2.90
C GLY A 85 2.77 13.59 -2.55
N PHE A 86 3.09 13.75 -1.27
CA PHE A 86 3.93 14.84 -0.75
C PHE A 86 3.58 16.22 -1.36
N LEU A 87 4.48 16.82 -2.12
CA LEU A 87 4.33 18.13 -2.73
C LEU A 87 3.83 18.12 -4.18
N SER A 88 3.46 16.97 -4.73
CA SER A 88 3.08 16.85 -6.15
C SER A 88 1.85 17.69 -6.55
N GLU A 89 0.93 17.93 -5.63
CA GLU A 89 -0.28 18.75 -5.81
C GLU A 89 -0.24 20.04 -4.98
N ASN A 90 0.97 20.53 -4.67
CA ASN A 90 1.14 21.75 -3.90
C ASN A 90 1.45 22.95 -4.81
N ALA A 91 0.50 23.90 -4.89
CA ALA A 91 0.63 25.08 -5.75
C ALA A 91 1.77 26.01 -5.29
N GLU A 92 2.05 26.11 -3.98
CA GLU A 92 3.14 26.93 -3.45
C GLU A 92 4.51 26.34 -3.84
N PHE A 93 4.63 25.02 -3.87
CA PHE A 93 5.84 24.34 -4.32
C PHE A 93 6.11 24.60 -5.81
N ALA A 94 5.08 24.49 -6.65
CA ALA A 94 5.20 24.81 -8.07
C ALA A 94 5.62 26.27 -8.29
N ALA A 95 5.05 27.21 -7.53
CA ALA A 95 5.42 28.62 -7.57
C ALA A 95 6.86 28.86 -7.08
N ALA A 96 7.27 28.25 -5.97
CA ALA A 96 8.62 28.40 -5.41
C ALA A 96 9.71 27.88 -6.36
N LEU A 97 9.46 26.79 -7.10
CA LEU A 97 10.36 26.31 -8.14
C LEU A 97 10.44 27.29 -9.31
N HIS A 98 9.30 27.82 -9.77
CA HIS A 98 9.27 28.82 -10.82
C HIS A 98 10.09 30.07 -10.44
N ASP A 99 9.90 30.61 -9.22
CA ASP A 99 10.64 31.74 -8.71
C ASP A 99 12.14 31.47 -8.55
N ALA A 100 12.49 30.19 -8.36
CA ALA A 100 13.89 29.73 -8.34
C ALA A 100 14.49 29.53 -9.74
N GLY A 101 13.71 29.71 -10.82
CA GLY A 101 14.14 29.43 -12.20
C GLY A 101 14.28 27.94 -12.51
N ILE A 102 13.59 27.08 -11.75
CA ILE A 102 13.60 25.61 -11.90
C ILE A 102 12.24 25.17 -12.45
N VAL A 103 12.25 24.29 -13.45
CA VAL A 103 11.00 23.80 -14.06
C VAL A 103 10.33 22.77 -13.15
N PHE A 104 9.06 23.00 -12.84
CA PHE A 104 8.21 21.98 -12.21
C PHE A 104 7.69 21.03 -13.29
N ILE A 105 8.02 19.73 -13.21
CA ILE A 105 7.51 18.71 -14.15
C ILE A 105 6.10 18.32 -13.69
N GLY A 106 5.13 19.10 -14.08
CA GLY A 106 3.73 19.02 -13.67
C GLY A 106 2.92 20.20 -14.19
N PRO A 107 1.66 20.33 -13.76
CA PRO A 107 0.76 21.39 -14.21
C PRO A 107 1.12 22.76 -13.62
N PRO A 108 0.57 23.85 -14.20
CA PRO A 108 0.69 25.19 -13.63
C PRO A 108 0.07 25.29 -12.24
N ALA A 109 0.67 26.08 -11.35
CA ALA A 109 0.16 26.31 -9.98
C ALA A 109 -1.33 26.70 -9.94
N LYS A 110 -1.79 27.49 -10.94
CA LYS A 110 -3.20 27.87 -11.08
C LYS A 110 -4.11 26.65 -11.29
N ALA A 111 -3.71 25.69 -12.14
CA ALA A 111 -4.48 24.46 -12.39
C ALA A 111 -4.56 23.59 -11.13
N ILE A 112 -3.43 23.47 -10.39
CA ILE A 112 -3.40 22.76 -9.09
C ILE A 112 -4.39 23.41 -8.12
N GLY A 113 -4.34 24.74 -7.96
CA GLY A 113 -5.23 25.47 -7.04
C GLY A 113 -6.70 25.35 -7.42
N THR A 114 -7.03 25.45 -8.72
CA THR A 114 -8.43 25.34 -9.18
C THR A 114 -8.99 23.94 -8.97
N MET A 115 -8.23 22.89 -9.30
CA MET A 115 -8.67 21.50 -9.18
C MET A 115 -8.60 20.97 -7.74
N GLY A 116 -7.82 21.59 -6.87
CA GLY A 116 -7.73 21.24 -5.45
C GLY A 116 -8.97 21.62 -4.62
N ASP A 117 -9.82 22.55 -5.11
CA ASP A 117 -11.12 22.87 -4.51
C ASP A 117 -12.26 22.25 -5.33
N LYS A 118 -13.01 21.32 -4.73
CA LYS A 118 -14.03 20.53 -5.43
C LYS A 118 -15.18 21.38 -5.98
N ILE A 119 -15.58 22.46 -5.28
CA ILE A 119 -16.67 23.35 -5.74
C ILE A 119 -16.20 24.14 -6.95
N THR A 120 -14.99 24.70 -6.87
CA THR A 120 -14.38 25.47 -7.97
C THR A 120 -14.11 24.58 -9.18
N ALA A 121 -13.57 23.38 -8.97
CA ALA A 121 -13.35 22.39 -10.03
C ALA A 121 -14.64 22.05 -10.75
N LYS A 122 -15.72 21.73 -10.02
CA LYS A 122 -17.03 21.43 -10.61
C LYS A 122 -17.60 22.58 -11.43
N ALA A 123 -17.48 23.80 -10.93
CA ALA A 123 -17.92 24.97 -11.67
C ALA A 123 -17.14 25.15 -12.97
N ALA A 124 -15.81 24.97 -12.93
CA ALA A 124 -14.94 25.06 -14.10
C ALA A 124 -15.28 24.02 -15.16
N VAL A 125 -15.38 22.72 -14.77
CA VAL A 125 -15.66 21.64 -15.73
C VAL A 125 -17.08 21.67 -16.28
N SER A 126 -18.08 22.08 -15.47
CA SER A 126 -19.46 22.26 -15.93
C SER A 126 -19.58 23.31 -17.02
N ALA A 127 -18.79 24.39 -16.96
CA ALA A 127 -18.75 25.42 -17.98
C ALA A 127 -18.25 24.90 -19.34
N PHE A 128 -17.54 23.78 -19.37
CA PHE A 128 -17.07 23.06 -20.55
C PHE A 128 -18.00 21.89 -20.96
N GLY A 129 -19.16 21.75 -20.29
CA GLY A 129 -20.14 20.72 -20.61
C GLY A 129 -19.82 19.32 -20.03
N VAL A 130 -18.83 19.20 -19.16
CA VAL A 130 -18.49 17.93 -18.50
C VAL A 130 -19.59 17.58 -17.49
N PRO A 131 -20.17 16.35 -17.54
CA PRO A 131 -21.20 15.94 -16.60
C PRO A 131 -20.68 15.90 -15.15
N VAL A 132 -21.39 16.54 -14.23
CA VAL A 132 -21.10 16.47 -12.79
C VAL A 132 -22.24 15.80 -12.07
N VAL A 133 -21.94 15.15 -10.92
CA VAL A 133 -22.99 14.55 -10.08
C VAL A 133 -24.02 15.62 -9.71
N PRO A 134 -25.33 15.41 -9.99
CA PRO A 134 -26.37 16.32 -9.58
C PRO A 134 -26.31 16.62 -8.08
N GLY A 135 -26.36 17.89 -7.72
CA GLY A 135 -26.21 18.29 -6.33
C GLY A 135 -26.25 19.79 -6.14
N ILE A 136 -25.93 20.23 -4.94
CA ILE A 136 -25.86 21.64 -4.54
C ILE A 136 -24.42 21.91 -4.13
N SER A 137 -23.66 22.56 -5.03
CA SER A 137 -22.24 22.85 -4.85
C SER A 137 -21.93 24.28 -5.26
N ARG A 138 -22.12 25.25 -4.35
CA ARG A 138 -21.75 26.64 -4.52
C ARG A 138 -21.07 27.19 -3.28
N PRO A 139 -20.21 28.19 -3.38
CA PRO A 139 -19.58 28.82 -2.22
C PRO A 139 -20.61 29.44 -1.27
N GLY A 140 -20.34 29.40 0.04
CA GLY A 140 -21.11 30.10 1.07
C GLY A 140 -22.45 29.48 1.43
N LEU A 141 -22.67 28.20 1.12
CA LEU A 141 -23.88 27.46 1.54
C LEU A 141 -23.91 27.29 3.05
N THR A 142 -25.04 27.64 3.67
CA THR A 142 -25.36 27.34 5.08
C THR A 142 -25.98 25.96 5.22
N ASP A 143 -26.09 25.46 6.45
CA ASP A 143 -26.78 24.18 6.71
C ASP A 143 -28.25 24.28 6.32
N GLU A 144 -28.89 25.45 6.53
CA GLU A 144 -30.27 25.71 6.13
C GLU A 144 -30.45 25.64 4.61
N ASP A 145 -29.50 26.18 3.82
CA ASP A 145 -29.52 26.10 2.36
C ASP A 145 -29.43 24.64 1.89
N LEU A 146 -28.52 23.87 2.51
CA LEU A 146 -28.32 22.45 2.17
C LEU A 146 -29.54 21.61 2.52
N ILE A 147 -30.16 21.84 3.71
CA ILE A 147 -31.37 21.14 4.13
C ILE A 147 -32.56 21.49 3.21
N ALA A 148 -32.71 22.77 2.86
CA ALA A 148 -33.80 23.22 2.01
C ALA A 148 -33.70 22.66 0.58
N GLY A 149 -32.48 22.52 0.03
CA GLY A 149 -32.25 22.04 -1.32
C GLY A 149 -32.15 20.52 -1.45
N ALA A 150 -31.90 19.77 -0.39
CA ALA A 150 -31.71 18.33 -0.42
C ALA A 150 -32.88 17.55 -1.08
N PRO A 151 -34.17 17.91 -0.91
CA PRO A 151 -35.27 17.25 -1.59
C PRO A 151 -35.20 17.32 -3.13
N GLU A 152 -34.64 18.39 -3.69
CA GLU A 152 -34.46 18.54 -5.16
C GLU A 152 -33.33 17.64 -5.67
N VAL A 153 -32.31 17.37 -4.87
CA VAL A 153 -31.22 16.43 -5.19
C VAL A 153 -31.74 14.99 -5.17
N GLY A 154 -32.64 14.69 -4.22
CA GLY A 154 -33.21 13.35 -4.03
C GLY A 154 -32.38 12.45 -3.15
N PHE A 155 -33.02 11.80 -2.16
CA PHE A 155 -32.36 10.86 -1.25
C PHE A 155 -32.14 9.47 -1.88
N PRO A 156 -31.05 8.78 -1.52
CA PRO A 156 -30.01 9.18 -0.60
C PRO A 156 -29.11 10.27 -1.17
N VAL A 157 -28.67 11.19 -0.27
CA VAL A 157 -27.68 12.22 -0.63
C VAL A 157 -26.34 11.95 0.08
N LEU A 158 -25.27 12.44 -0.53
CA LEU A 158 -23.91 12.39 0.02
C LEU A 158 -23.51 13.80 0.45
N VAL A 159 -23.24 13.97 1.75
CA VAL A 159 -22.60 15.19 2.31
C VAL A 159 -21.10 15.08 2.09
N LYS A 160 -20.48 16.11 1.49
CA LYS A 160 -19.04 16.11 1.19
C LYS A 160 -18.37 17.42 1.61
N PRO A 161 -17.15 17.38 2.21
CA PRO A 161 -16.30 18.55 2.35
C PRO A 161 -15.80 19.05 0.99
N SER A 162 -15.67 20.38 0.83
CA SER A 162 -15.09 20.99 -0.35
C SER A 162 -13.60 20.75 -0.45
N ALA A 163 -12.89 20.86 0.67
CA ALA A 163 -11.46 20.59 0.78
C ALA A 163 -11.17 19.14 1.15
N GLY A 164 -9.96 18.65 0.82
CA GLY A 164 -9.45 17.33 1.20
C GLY A 164 -9.86 16.19 0.25
N GLY A 165 -9.39 14.99 0.57
CA GLY A 165 -9.54 13.78 -0.23
C GLY A 165 -9.68 12.52 0.64
N GLY A 166 -9.70 11.33 -0.02
CA GLY A 166 -9.73 10.04 0.69
C GLY A 166 -11.01 9.76 1.46
N GLY A 167 -12.15 10.41 1.12
CA GLY A 167 -13.45 10.13 1.74
C GLY A 167 -13.64 10.67 3.16
N LYS A 168 -12.64 11.33 3.74
CA LYS A 168 -12.72 11.86 5.11
C LYS A 168 -13.79 12.96 5.20
N GLY A 169 -14.66 12.87 6.21
CA GLY A 169 -15.79 13.80 6.41
C GLY A 169 -17.01 13.54 5.54
N MET A 170 -17.01 12.55 4.66
CA MET A 170 -18.21 12.19 3.88
C MET A 170 -19.24 11.44 4.70
N ARG A 171 -20.53 11.71 4.41
CA ARG A 171 -21.68 11.04 5.06
C ARG A 171 -22.77 10.75 4.05
N VAL A 172 -23.19 9.48 3.97
CA VAL A 172 -24.39 9.09 3.24
C VAL A 172 -25.60 9.35 4.14
N VAL A 173 -26.62 10.01 3.62
CA VAL A 173 -27.85 10.36 4.31
C VAL A 173 -29.02 9.79 3.54
N HIS A 174 -29.74 8.87 4.16
CA HIS A 174 -30.86 8.16 3.52
C HIS A 174 -32.20 8.88 3.64
N ALA A 175 -32.35 9.72 4.66
CA ALA A 175 -33.60 10.44 4.91
C ALA A 175 -33.36 11.88 5.40
N ALA A 176 -34.29 12.78 5.07
CA ALA A 176 -34.19 14.20 5.42
C ALA A 176 -34.00 14.45 6.93
N ALA A 177 -34.57 13.62 7.78
CA ALA A 177 -34.47 13.74 9.24
C ALA A 177 -33.03 13.55 9.77
N GLU A 178 -32.18 12.83 9.05
CA GLU A 178 -30.79 12.53 9.43
C GLU A 178 -29.84 13.67 9.04
N LEU A 179 -30.22 14.50 8.03
CA LEU A 179 -29.34 15.47 7.38
C LEU A 179 -28.74 16.51 8.36
N PRO A 180 -29.50 17.11 9.30
CA PRO A 180 -28.93 18.12 10.21
C PRO A 180 -27.79 17.56 11.07
N ALA A 181 -27.94 16.35 11.59
CA ALA A 181 -26.91 15.70 12.41
C ALA A 181 -25.67 15.32 11.57
N ALA A 182 -25.89 14.86 10.34
CA ALA A 182 -24.82 14.53 9.41
C ALA A 182 -23.99 15.76 9.01
N LEU A 183 -24.64 16.91 8.71
CA LEU A 183 -23.97 18.17 8.40
C LEU A 183 -23.11 18.66 9.58
N ALA A 184 -23.69 18.71 10.80
CA ALA A 184 -22.97 19.13 11.99
C ALA A 184 -21.74 18.25 12.28
N SER A 185 -21.83 16.94 12.05
CA SER A 185 -20.71 16.01 12.21
C SER A 185 -19.65 16.22 11.13
N ALA A 186 -20.06 16.32 9.86
CA ALA A 186 -19.15 16.50 8.74
C ALA A 186 -18.36 17.83 8.84
N ARG A 187 -19.01 18.95 9.26
CA ARG A 187 -18.32 20.24 9.46
C ARG A 187 -17.24 20.16 10.52
N ARG A 188 -17.51 19.55 11.68
CA ARG A 188 -16.50 19.42 12.74
C ARG A 188 -15.28 18.63 12.27
N GLU A 189 -15.52 17.53 11.55
CA GLU A 189 -14.46 16.70 11.00
C GLU A 189 -13.66 17.44 9.93
N ALA A 190 -14.35 18.12 9.01
CA ALA A 190 -13.71 18.89 7.93
C ALA A 190 -12.86 20.05 8.48
N ALA A 191 -13.38 20.82 9.44
CA ALA A 191 -12.64 21.88 10.11
C ALA A 191 -11.37 21.34 10.80
N SER A 192 -11.49 20.21 11.50
CA SER A 192 -10.35 19.61 12.19
C SER A 192 -9.30 19.03 11.24
N ALA A 193 -9.74 18.38 10.15
CA ALA A 193 -8.84 17.66 9.25
C ALA A 193 -8.20 18.55 8.18
N PHE A 194 -8.93 19.57 7.70
CA PHE A 194 -8.56 20.35 6.52
C PHE A 194 -8.45 21.87 6.79
N GLY A 195 -8.91 22.32 7.97
CA GLY A 195 -8.99 23.76 8.27
C GLY A 195 -10.10 24.51 7.51
N ASP A 196 -10.96 23.81 6.77
CA ASP A 196 -12.08 24.32 6.00
C ASP A 196 -13.33 23.47 6.29
N ASP A 197 -14.41 24.10 6.73
CA ASP A 197 -15.66 23.44 7.08
C ASP A 197 -16.73 23.53 5.98
N THR A 198 -16.38 23.99 4.80
CA THR A 198 -17.28 24.15 3.65
C THR A 198 -17.79 22.78 3.19
N LEU A 199 -19.12 22.63 3.17
CA LEU A 199 -19.80 21.41 2.73
C LEU A 199 -20.65 21.64 1.49
N PHE A 200 -20.91 20.57 0.76
CA PHE A 200 -21.87 20.52 -0.35
C PHE A 200 -22.60 19.15 -0.36
N LEU A 201 -23.69 19.07 -1.13
CA LEU A 201 -24.50 17.86 -1.29
C LEU A 201 -24.45 17.35 -2.71
N GLU A 202 -24.42 16.03 -2.85
CA GLU A 202 -24.55 15.30 -4.12
C GLU A 202 -25.55 14.17 -4.01
N ARG A 203 -26.14 13.80 -5.14
CA ARG A 203 -26.88 12.54 -5.27
C ARG A 203 -25.93 11.37 -5.02
N PHE A 204 -26.35 10.43 -4.17
CA PHE A 204 -25.58 9.20 -3.98
C PHE A 204 -25.76 8.28 -5.18
N VAL A 205 -24.68 7.90 -5.83
CA VAL A 205 -24.68 6.96 -6.95
C VAL A 205 -24.69 5.55 -6.40
N LEU A 206 -25.68 4.74 -6.79
CA LEU A 206 -25.81 3.34 -6.39
C LEU A 206 -24.88 2.45 -7.21
N ASN A 207 -24.34 1.38 -6.58
CA ASN A 207 -23.40 0.44 -7.17
C ASN A 207 -22.28 1.17 -7.94
N PRO A 208 -21.54 2.07 -7.24
CA PRO A 208 -20.60 2.96 -7.91
C PRO A 208 -19.35 2.21 -8.37
N ARG A 209 -18.93 2.51 -9.60
CA ARG A 209 -17.63 2.14 -10.14
C ARG A 209 -16.75 3.40 -10.22
N HIS A 210 -15.50 3.21 -9.91
CA HIS A 210 -14.49 4.25 -9.99
C HIS A 210 -13.73 4.09 -11.30
N ILE A 211 -14.06 4.91 -12.28
CA ILE A 211 -13.41 4.97 -13.58
C ILE A 211 -12.58 6.24 -13.65
N GLU A 212 -11.37 6.13 -14.12
CA GLU A 212 -10.51 7.31 -14.30
C GLU A 212 -9.88 7.33 -15.68
N VAL A 213 -9.64 8.54 -16.20
CA VAL A 213 -9.09 8.72 -17.55
C VAL A 213 -7.75 9.43 -17.46
N GLN A 214 -6.72 8.82 -18.04
CA GLN A 214 -5.40 9.43 -18.16
C GLN A 214 -5.42 10.51 -19.24
N VAL A 215 -5.07 11.74 -18.89
CA VAL A 215 -4.89 12.83 -19.84
C VAL A 215 -3.43 13.29 -19.86
N VAL A 216 -3.01 13.79 -21.02
CA VAL A 216 -1.74 14.50 -21.17
C VAL A 216 -1.97 15.75 -22.01
N ALA A 217 -1.44 16.88 -21.57
CA ALA A 217 -1.57 18.16 -22.25
C ALA A 217 -0.20 18.84 -22.38
N ASP A 218 0.04 19.54 -23.51
CA ASP A 218 1.25 20.30 -23.73
C ASP A 218 1.05 21.83 -23.63
N SER A 219 2.12 22.58 -23.84
CA SER A 219 2.06 24.06 -23.86
C SER A 219 1.60 24.64 -25.21
N HIS A 220 1.30 23.82 -26.19
CA HIS A 220 0.90 24.20 -27.55
C HIS A 220 -0.62 24.09 -27.79
N GLY A 221 -1.37 23.67 -26.75
CA GLY A 221 -2.83 23.53 -26.79
C GLY A 221 -3.30 22.12 -27.17
N ASN A 222 -2.39 21.16 -27.35
CA ASN A 222 -2.76 19.78 -27.59
C ASN A 222 -3.13 19.10 -26.26
N VAL A 223 -4.26 18.39 -26.26
CA VAL A 223 -4.75 17.59 -25.13
C VAL A 223 -5.24 16.26 -25.66
N VAL A 224 -4.71 15.17 -25.15
CA VAL A 224 -5.10 13.80 -25.50
C VAL A 224 -5.44 13.00 -24.25
N HIS A 225 -6.31 11.98 -24.43
CA HIS A 225 -6.50 10.95 -23.41
C HIS A 225 -5.87 9.63 -23.86
N LEU A 226 -5.38 8.85 -22.89
CA LEU A 226 -4.75 7.55 -23.13
C LEU A 226 -5.62 6.39 -22.66
N GLY A 227 -6.95 6.58 -22.73
CA GLY A 227 -7.93 5.62 -22.27
C GLY A 227 -8.18 5.69 -20.76
N GLU A 228 -9.05 4.81 -20.33
CA GLU A 228 -9.49 4.72 -18.94
C GLU A 228 -8.84 3.56 -18.19
N ARG A 229 -8.93 3.67 -16.84
CA ARG A 229 -8.64 2.63 -15.87
C ARG A 229 -9.86 2.37 -15.00
N GLU A 230 -10.00 1.14 -14.58
CA GLU A 230 -10.97 0.69 -13.57
C GLU A 230 -10.26 0.62 -12.22
N CYS A 231 -10.76 1.35 -11.21
CA CYS A 231 -10.17 1.46 -9.89
C CYS A 231 -11.16 1.13 -8.77
N SER A 232 -12.18 0.33 -9.05
CA SER A 232 -13.24 0.02 -8.09
C SER A 232 -12.83 -0.93 -6.99
N LEU A 233 -11.76 -1.74 -7.18
CA LEU A 233 -11.24 -2.62 -6.12
C LEU A 233 -10.43 -1.81 -5.11
N GLN A 234 -11.13 -1.26 -4.13
CA GLN A 234 -10.57 -0.38 -3.11
C GLN A 234 -11.12 -0.71 -1.72
N ARG A 235 -10.33 -0.43 -0.70
CA ARG A 235 -10.70 -0.56 0.71
C ARG A 235 -10.53 0.79 1.40
N ARG A 236 -11.58 1.29 2.07
CA ARG A 236 -11.55 2.60 2.74
C ARG A 236 -11.01 3.71 1.81
N HIS A 237 -11.42 3.70 0.53
CA HIS A 237 -10.97 4.61 -0.54
C HIS A 237 -9.49 4.46 -0.96
N GLN A 238 -8.79 3.44 -0.49
CA GLN A 238 -7.45 3.08 -0.96
C GLN A 238 -7.57 2.01 -2.04
N LYS A 239 -7.10 2.32 -3.24
CA LYS A 239 -7.07 1.39 -4.37
C LYS A 239 -6.12 0.23 -4.05
N VAL A 240 -6.48 -0.99 -4.48
CA VAL A 240 -5.75 -2.23 -4.17
C VAL A 240 -5.39 -2.97 -5.45
N ILE A 241 -6.33 -3.07 -6.40
CA ILE A 241 -6.12 -3.63 -7.74
C ILE A 241 -6.74 -2.67 -8.74
N GLU A 242 -5.99 -2.37 -9.80
CA GLU A 242 -6.42 -1.51 -10.90
C GLU A 242 -6.21 -2.21 -12.24
N GLU A 243 -7.06 -1.90 -13.23
CA GLU A 243 -6.94 -2.50 -14.56
C GLU A 243 -7.23 -1.51 -15.70
N ALA A 244 -6.67 -1.77 -16.86
CA ALA A 244 -6.95 -1.07 -18.10
C ALA A 244 -7.03 -2.06 -19.28
N PRO A 245 -8.03 -1.89 -20.19
CA PRO A 245 -9.19 -1.01 -20.08
C PRO A 245 -10.23 -1.49 -19.04
N SER A 246 -11.21 -0.66 -18.69
CA SER A 246 -12.33 -1.07 -17.83
C SER A 246 -13.20 -2.12 -18.53
N PRO A 247 -13.57 -3.21 -17.83
CA PRO A 247 -14.43 -4.26 -18.41
C PRO A 247 -15.89 -3.84 -18.59
N VAL A 248 -16.31 -2.69 -18.06
CA VAL A 248 -17.72 -2.26 -18.10
C VAL A 248 -18.01 -1.28 -19.24
N LEU A 249 -17.01 -0.54 -19.73
CA LEU A 249 -17.23 0.49 -20.73
C LEU A 249 -17.21 -0.07 -22.15
N ASP A 250 -18.25 0.24 -22.93
CA ASP A 250 -18.23 0.05 -24.35
C ASP A 250 -17.42 1.16 -25.06
N GLU A 251 -17.13 0.96 -26.35
CA GLU A 251 -16.30 1.89 -27.12
C GLU A 251 -16.94 3.29 -27.22
N ALA A 252 -18.25 3.39 -27.33
CA ALA A 252 -18.95 4.65 -27.44
C ALA A 252 -18.88 5.45 -26.13
N THR A 253 -19.03 4.79 -24.98
CA THR A 253 -18.91 5.41 -23.67
C THR A 253 -17.46 5.78 -23.38
N ARG A 254 -16.49 4.94 -23.77
CA ARG A 254 -15.06 5.22 -23.68
C ARG A 254 -14.68 6.49 -24.44
N ALA A 255 -15.17 6.66 -25.65
CA ALA A 255 -14.94 7.86 -26.45
C ALA A 255 -15.52 9.12 -25.77
N ARG A 256 -16.75 9.02 -25.22
CA ARG A 256 -17.40 10.17 -24.53
C ARG A 256 -16.70 10.57 -23.23
N ILE A 257 -16.34 9.60 -22.40
CA ILE A 257 -15.66 9.85 -21.13
C ILE A 257 -14.24 10.39 -21.37
N GLY A 258 -13.56 9.89 -22.41
CA GLY A 258 -12.26 10.39 -22.85
C GLY A 258 -12.33 11.84 -23.32
N ALA A 259 -13.32 12.20 -24.12
CA ALA A 259 -13.56 13.58 -24.55
C ALA A 259 -13.84 14.50 -23.35
N ALA A 260 -14.69 14.08 -22.41
CA ALA A 260 -14.99 14.83 -21.19
C ALA A 260 -13.74 15.04 -20.31
N ALA A 261 -12.85 14.07 -20.24
CA ALA A 261 -11.57 14.20 -19.55
C ALA A 261 -10.64 15.23 -20.22
N CYS A 262 -10.57 15.23 -21.56
CA CYS A 262 -9.83 16.26 -22.30
C CYS A 262 -10.42 17.66 -22.08
N ASP A 263 -11.75 17.80 -22.05
CA ASP A 263 -12.42 19.08 -21.77
C ASP A 263 -12.19 19.55 -20.33
N THR A 264 -12.13 18.60 -19.38
CA THR A 264 -11.70 18.90 -18.01
C THR A 264 -10.30 19.53 -17.98
N ALA A 265 -9.33 18.92 -18.67
CA ALA A 265 -7.97 19.45 -18.75
C ALA A 265 -7.93 20.84 -19.43
N ARG A 266 -8.71 21.04 -20.51
CA ARG A 266 -8.82 22.34 -21.20
C ARG A 266 -9.41 23.43 -20.31
N SER A 267 -10.36 23.08 -19.40
CA SER A 267 -11.02 24.04 -18.52
C SER A 267 -10.08 24.81 -17.57
N VAL A 268 -8.87 24.28 -17.35
CA VAL A 268 -7.86 24.87 -16.46
C VAL A 268 -6.50 25.11 -17.12
N ASP A 269 -6.42 25.13 -18.44
CA ASP A 269 -5.17 25.28 -19.19
C ASP A 269 -4.09 24.28 -18.70
N TYR A 270 -4.49 23.00 -18.52
CA TYR A 270 -3.66 21.94 -17.96
C TYR A 270 -2.41 21.68 -18.80
N ARG A 271 -1.31 21.26 -18.13
CA ARG A 271 -0.06 20.80 -18.76
C ARG A 271 0.51 19.61 -17.99
N GLY A 272 1.17 18.70 -18.71
CA GLY A 272 1.71 17.47 -18.16
C GLY A 272 0.68 16.36 -18.12
N ALA A 273 1.01 15.28 -17.39
CA ALA A 273 0.11 14.17 -17.15
C ALA A 273 -0.80 14.45 -15.97
N GLY A 274 -2.07 14.11 -16.11
CA GLY A 274 -3.09 14.20 -15.06
C GLY A 274 -4.14 13.13 -15.25
N THR A 275 -4.98 12.93 -14.24
CA THR A 275 -6.02 11.92 -14.26
C THR A 275 -7.35 12.55 -13.86
N VAL A 276 -8.37 12.31 -14.65
CA VAL A 276 -9.74 12.75 -14.37
C VAL A 276 -10.54 11.57 -13.87
N GLU A 277 -11.04 11.65 -12.66
CA GLU A 277 -11.81 10.60 -11.99
C GLU A 277 -13.31 10.81 -12.21
N PHE A 278 -13.98 9.72 -12.58
CA PHE A 278 -15.41 9.68 -12.81
C PHE A 278 -16.07 8.59 -11.96
N ILE A 279 -17.27 8.87 -11.49
CA ILE A 279 -18.15 7.87 -10.92
C ILE A 279 -19.14 7.40 -11.97
N VAL A 280 -19.28 6.08 -12.10
CA VAL A 280 -20.16 5.41 -13.05
C VAL A 280 -21.05 4.46 -12.27
N SER A 281 -22.37 4.40 -12.54
CA SER A 281 -23.21 3.36 -11.97
C SER A 281 -23.02 2.04 -12.73
N ALA A 282 -22.78 0.93 -12.04
CA ALA A 282 -22.72 -0.39 -12.67
C ALA A 282 -24.03 -0.76 -13.38
N ASP A 283 -25.18 -0.20 -12.92
CA ASP A 283 -26.50 -0.45 -13.51
C ASP A 283 -26.75 0.38 -14.79
N ARG A 284 -26.01 1.49 -14.96
CA ARG A 284 -26.10 2.41 -16.11
C ARG A 284 -24.71 2.89 -16.50
N PRO A 285 -23.90 2.04 -17.13
CA PRO A 285 -22.50 2.35 -17.42
C PRO A 285 -22.32 3.45 -18.49
N ASP A 286 -23.36 3.82 -19.20
CA ASP A 286 -23.40 4.95 -20.13
C ASP A 286 -23.56 6.32 -19.45
N GLU A 287 -23.91 6.36 -18.14
CA GLU A 287 -23.96 7.57 -17.33
C GLU A 287 -22.69 7.69 -16.47
N PHE A 288 -21.92 8.74 -16.69
CA PHE A 288 -20.72 9.03 -15.92
C PHE A 288 -20.73 10.47 -15.43
N PHE A 289 -20.11 10.71 -14.28
CA PHE A 289 -20.05 12.03 -13.66
C PHE A 289 -18.64 12.31 -13.14
N PHE A 290 -18.16 13.51 -13.41
CA PHE A 290 -16.90 14.00 -12.88
C PHE A 290 -16.90 13.97 -11.33
N MET A 291 -15.84 13.44 -10.76
CA MET A 291 -15.59 13.47 -9.31
C MET A 291 -14.53 14.49 -8.94
N GLU A 292 -13.33 14.30 -9.46
CA GLU A 292 -12.17 15.16 -9.23
C GLU A 292 -11.12 14.98 -10.34
N MET A 293 -10.12 15.85 -10.35
CA MET A 293 -8.93 15.69 -11.19
C MET A 293 -7.69 15.66 -10.32
N ASN A 294 -6.95 14.57 -10.41
CA ASN A 294 -5.64 14.47 -9.81
C ASN A 294 -4.60 15.12 -10.73
N THR A 295 -4.00 16.22 -10.24
CA THR A 295 -3.10 17.09 -11.00
C THR A 295 -1.65 16.58 -10.98
N ARG A 296 -1.47 15.27 -11.05
CA ARG A 296 -0.20 14.54 -10.94
C ARG A 296 -0.25 13.21 -11.69
N LEU A 297 0.90 12.57 -11.76
CA LEU A 297 0.97 11.16 -12.16
C LEU A 297 0.27 10.29 -11.11
N GLN A 298 -0.51 9.31 -11.52
CA GLN A 298 -1.17 8.34 -10.63
C GLN A 298 -0.27 7.14 -10.32
N VAL A 299 -0.55 6.47 -9.20
CA VAL A 299 0.15 5.23 -8.81
C VAL A 299 -0.01 4.18 -9.91
N GLU A 300 -1.23 4.01 -10.40
CA GLU A 300 -1.70 3.01 -11.36
C GLU A 300 -1.43 3.35 -12.85
N HIS A 301 -0.59 4.37 -13.12
CA HIS A 301 -0.21 4.71 -14.51
C HIS A 301 0.40 3.55 -15.32
N PRO A 302 1.06 2.55 -14.70
CA PRO A 302 1.67 1.45 -15.44
C PRO A 302 0.69 0.63 -16.28
N VAL A 303 -0.57 0.45 -15.85
CA VAL A 303 -1.55 -0.31 -16.65
C VAL A 303 -1.88 0.42 -17.96
N THR A 304 -1.97 1.76 -17.94
CA THR A 304 -2.13 2.57 -19.15
C THR A 304 -0.91 2.47 -20.06
N GLU A 305 0.31 2.54 -19.48
CA GLU A 305 1.54 2.42 -20.25
C GLU A 305 1.64 1.07 -20.98
N LEU A 306 1.24 -0.03 -20.33
CA LEU A 306 1.31 -1.35 -20.93
C LEU A 306 0.31 -1.55 -22.07
N VAL A 307 -0.89 -0.99 -21.95
CA VAL A 307 -1.91 -1.14 -23.04
C VAL A 307 -1.72 -0.15 -24.18
N THR A 308 -1.03 0.98 -23.94
CA THR A 308 -0.78 2.00 -24.98
C THR A 308 0.62 1.97 -25.57
N GLY A 309 1.59 1.38 -24.85
CA GLY A 309 3.00 1.41 -25.23
C GLY A 309 3.69 2.76 -25.00
N ILE A 310 3.07 3.69 -24.25
CA ILE A 310 3.56 5.06 -24.03
C ILE A 310 4.12 5.21 -22.63
N ASP A 311 5.36 5.69 -22.47
CA ASP A 311 5.96 6.05 -21.18
C ASP A 311 5.48 7.44 -20.74
N LEU A 312 4.66 7.49 -19.69
CA LEU A 312 4.08 8.74 -19.18
C LEU A 312 5.11 9.65 -18.52
N VAL A 313 6.13 9.10 -17.87
CA VAL A 313 7.22 9.90 -17.28
C VAL A 313 8.05 10.56 -18.36
N GLU A 314 8.34 9.84 -19.46
CA GLU A 314 9.01 10.44 -20.61
C GLU A 314 8.20 11.60 -21.19
N LEU A 315 6.88 11.40 -21.39
CA LEU A 315 6.01 12.48 -21.87
C LEU A 315 6.00 13.68 -20.93
N GLN A 316 5.92 13.47 -19.61
CA GLN A 316 5.98 14.55 -18.63
C GLN A 316 7.28 15.36 -18.76
N VAL A 317 8.42 14.70 -18.88
CA VAL A 317 9.72 15.36 -19.03
C VAL A 317 9.80 16.14 -20.33
N ARG A 318 9.35 15.57 -21.45
CA ARG A 318 9.34 16.23 -22.78
C ARG A 318 8.43 17.46 -22.79
N VAL A 319 7.20 17.32 -22.30
CA VAL A 319 6.24 18.44 -22.22
C VAL A 319 6.79 19.55 -21.33
N ALA A 320 7.39 19.22 -20.19
CA ALA A 320 8.01 20.21 -19.30
C ALA A 320 9.21 20.92 -19.93
N ALA A 321 9.93 20.25 -20.83
CA ALA A 321 11.01 20.86 -21.63
C ALA A 321 10.48 21.77 -22.76
N GLY A 322 9.15 21.80 -23.01
CA GLY A 322 8.48 22.63 -24.01
C GLY A 322 8.22 21.93 -25.34
N ASP A 323 8.40 20.62 -25.40
CA ASP A 323 8.07 19.85 -26.61
C ASP A 323 6.53 19.75 -26.77
N ALA A 324 6.08 19.70 -28.02
CA ALA A 324 4.70 19.30 -28.33
C ALA A 324 4.51 17.79 -28.10
N LEU A 325 3.27 17.37 -27.86
CA LEU A 325 2.94 15.96 -27.79
C LEU A 325 3.36 15.24 -29.07
N PRO A 326 4.06 14.10 -28.98
CA PRO A 326 4.54 13.37 -30.16
C PRO A 326 3.42 12.59 -30.87
N VAL A 327 2.24 12.48 -30.26
CA VAL A 327 1.10 11.71 -30.73
C VAL A 327 -0.17 12.55 -30.69
N GLY A 328 -1.03 12.40 -31.71
CA GLY A 328 -2.41 12.90 -31.69
C GLY A 328 -3.38 11.87 -31.10
N GLN A 329 -4.64 12.26 -30.86
CA GLN A 329 -5.65 11.35 -30.29
C GLN A 329 -5.86 10.10 -31.16
N ASP A 330 -5.86 10.25 -32.47
CA ASP A 330 -6.10 9.15 -33.43
C ASP A 330 -4.94 8.15 -33.52
N ASP A 331 -3.75 8.53 -33.01
CA ASP A 331 -2.56 7.67 -32.97
C ASP A 331 -2.54 6.76 -31.74
N ILE A 332 -3.39 7.04 -30.74
CA ILE A 332 -3.43 6.32 -29.48
C ILE A 332 -4.36 5.12 -29.60
N THR A 333 -3.79 3.94 -29.44
CA THR A 333 -4.54 2.68 -29.44
C THR A 333 -4.28 1.92 -28.16
N MET A 334 -5.34 1.33 -27.59
CA MET A 334 -5.20 0.40 -26.47
C MET A 334 -5.21 -1.02 -27.00
N THR A 335 -4.21 -1.82 -26.64
CA THR A 335 -4.06 -3.22 -27.06
C THR A 335 -3.92 -4.11 -25.85
N GLY A 336 -4.65 -5.23 -25.85
CA GLY A 336 -4.61 -6.18 -24.74
C GLY A 336 -5.25 -5.65 -23.46
N HIS A 337 -4.80 -6.18 -22.33
CA HIS A 337 -5.30 -5.83 -21.00
C HIS A 337 -4.15 -5.87 -20.00
N ALA A 338 -4.12 -4.92 -19.05
CA ALA A 338 -3.13 -4.89 -17.97
C ALA A 338 -3.85 -4.77 -16.62
N ILE A 339 -3.34 -5.48 -15.63
CA ILE A 339 -3.84 -5.44 -14.24
C ILE A 339 -2.66 -5.22 -13.31
N GLU A 340 -2.82 -4.24 -12.42
CA GLU A 340 -1.85 -3.88 -11.37
C GLU A 340 -2.37 -4.32 -10.00
N ALA A 341 -1.49 -4.78 -9.14
CA ALA A 341 -1.76 -5.01 -7.72
C ALA A 341 -0.74 -4.26 -6.87
N ARG A 342 -1.20 -3.58 -5.84
CA ARG A 342 -0.35 -2.86 -4.89
C ARG A 342 0.03 -3.76 -3.73
N VAL A 343 1.33 -3.99 -3.56
CA VAL A 343 1.87 -4.75 -2.43
C VAL A 343 2.16 -3.81 -1.28
N TYR A 344 1.44 -4.02 -0.16
CA TYR A 344 1.56 -3.25 1.07
C TYR A 344 2.16 -4.08 2.21
N ALA A 345 2.88 -3.39 3.11
CA ALA A 345 3.30 -3.94 4.40
C ALA A 345 2.11 -3.89 5.38
N GLU A 346 1.17 -4.81 5.24
CA GLU A 346 -0.08 -4.90 6.01
C GLU A 346 -0.41 -6.36 6.30
N ASP A 347 -1.14 -6.60 7.39
CA ASP A 347 -1.67 -7.92 7.76
C ASP A 347 -3.19 -7.97 7.55
N PRO A 348 -3.67 -8.53 6.44
CA PRO A 348 -5.10 -8.61 6.14
C PRO A 348 -5.91 -9.41 7.15
N ALA A 349 -5.30 -10.40 7.83
CA ALA A 349 -5.97 -11.22 8.84
C ALA A 349 -6.22 -10.45 10.16
N ARG A 350 -5.51 -9.32 10.36
CA ARG A 350 -5.66 -8.44 11.51
C ARG A 350 -6.15 -7.05 11.09
N ASP A 351 -7.22 -7.00 10.30
CA ASP A 351 -7.86 -5.76 9.80
C ASP A 351 -6.86 -4.81 9.11
N PHE A 352 -5.88 -5.39 8.38
CA PHE A 352 -4.83 -4.66 7.64
C PHE A 352 -3.96 -3.77 8.54
N LEU A 353 -3.67 -4.24 9.74
CA LEU A 353 -2.71 -3.56 10.59
C LEU A 353 -1.37 -3.42 9.85
N PRO A 354 -0.76 -2.22 9.89
CA PRO A 354 0.56 -2.02 9.33
C PRO A 354 1.58 -2.98 9.94
N THR A 355 2.39 -3.57 9.09
CA THR A 355 3.53 -4.39 9.48
C THR A 355 4.83 -3.61 9.27
N GLY A 356 5.93 -4.11 9.81
CA GLY A 356 7.24 -3.51 9.65
C GLY A 356 8.33 -4.52 9.99
N GLY A 357 9.56 -4.12 9.71
CA GLY A 357 10.73 -4.98 9.94
C GLY A 357 11.79 -4.78 8.87
N THR A 358 12.77 -5.67 8.86
CA THR A 358 13.80 -5.69 7.83
C THR A 358 13.43 -6.69 6.74
N VAL A 359 13.47 -6.28 5.48
CA VAL A 359 13.35 -7.21 4.34
C VAL A 359 14.58 -8.11 4.34
N LEU A 360 14.44 -9.34 4.81
CA LEU A 360 15.53 -10.30 4.95
C LEU A 360 15.92 -10.90 3.59
N ALA A 361 14.92 -11.24 2.78
CA ALA A 361 15.09 -11.70 1.41
C ALA A 361 13.94 -11.18 0.54
N LEU A 362 14.22 -10.99 -0.74
CA LEU A 362 13.28 -10.48 -1.73
C LEU A 362 13.39 -11.32 -3.01
N ALA A 363 12.25 -11.83 -3.51
CA ALA A 363 12.12 -12.34 -4.86
C ALA A 363 11.06 -11.53 -5.60
N GLU A 364 11.42 -11.00 -6.76
CA GLU A 364 10.52 -10.29 -7.68
C GLU A 364 10.26 -11.17 -8.91
N PRO A 365 9.03 -11.23 -9.46
CA PRO A 365 8.70 -12.07 -10.61
C PRO A 365 9.43 -11.58 -11.87
N ALA A 366 9.88 -12.52 -12.71
CA ALA A 366 10.59 -12.20 -13.94
C ALA A 366 9.65 -11.87 -15.12
N ASP A 367 8.44 -12.46 -15.12
CA ASP A 367 7.48 -12.41 -16.24
C ASP A 367 6.41 -11.31 -16.09
N ALA A 368 6.62 -10.37 -15.15
CA ALA A 368 5.74 -9.23 -14.93
C ALA A 368 6.56 -7.94 -14.73
N ARG A 369 5.93 -6.80 -14.96
CA ARG A 369 6.52 -5.52 -14.59
C ARG A 369 6.44 -5.34 -13.07
N VAL A 370 7.56 -4.95 -12.46
CA VAL A 370 7.63 -4.63 -11.04
C VAL A 370 8.19 -3.22 -10.86
N ASP A 371 7.38 -2.34 -10.30
CA ASP A 371 7.82 -1.04 -9.82
C ASP A 371 7.97 -1.15 -8.30
N SER A 372 9.21 -1.24 -7.81
CA SER A 372 9.54 -1.58 -6.43
C SER A 372 10.46 -0.56 -5.80
N GLY A 373 10.14 -0.18 -4.56
CA GLY A 373 10.95 0.73 -3.73
C GLY A 373 11.87 0.02 -2.74
N ILE A 374 11.81 -1.32 -2.66
CA ILE A 374 12.51 -2.13 -1.66
C ILE A 374 13.60 -3.02 -2.27
N ARG A 375 14.47 -3.52 -1.41
CA ARG A 375 15.49 -4.55 -1.67
C ARG A 375 15.75 -5.34 -0.39
N ALA A 376 16.46 -6.43 -0.49
CA ALA A 376 16.98 -7.10 0.71
C ALA A 376 17.84 -6.11 1.54
N GLY A 377 17.59 -6.08 2.85
CA GLY A 377 18.16 -5.13 3.81
C GLY A 377 17.41 -3.82 3.94
N SER A 378 16.32 -3.58 3.20
CA SER A 378 15.45 -2.42 3.43
C SER A 378 14.73 -2.53 4.77
N VAL A 379 14.66 -1.43 5.52
CA VAL A 379 13.92 -1.35 6.78
C VAL A 379 12.58 -0.66 6.51
N ILE A 380 11.49 -1.34 6.83
CA ILE A 380 10.14 -0.84 6.70
C ILE A 380 9.69 -0.33 8.06
N GLY A 381 9.59 0.99 8.17
CA GLY A 381 9.14 1.69 9.37
C GLY A 381 7.74 2.26 9.22
N SER A 382 7.31 3.06 10.20
CA SER A 382 5.99 3.71 10.26
C SER A 382 5.97 5.16 9.78
N ASP A 383 7.12 5.71 9.35
CA ASP A 383 7.23 7.13 8.99
C ASP A 383 6.51 7.49 7.69
N TYR A 384 6.32 6.53 6.80
CA TYR A 384 5.81 6.73 5.43
C TYR A 384 4.74 5.71 5.06
N ASP A 385 4.19 5.86 3.84
CA ASP A 385 3.19 4.95 3.28
C ASP A 385 3.70 3.50 3.22
N PRO A 386 2.87 2.50 3.56
CA PRO A 386 3.26 1.08 3.62
C PRO A 386 3.45 0.42 2.27
N MET A 387 3.22 1.11 1.14
CA MET A 387 3.37 0.53 -0.19
C MET A 387 4.83 0.19 -0.49
N LEU A 388 5.08 -1.10 -0.73
CA LEU A 388 6.42 -1.64 -1.00
C LEU A 388 6.73 -1.66 -2.49
N SER A 389 5.75 -2.12 -3.28
CA SER A 389 5.89 -2.29 -4.73
C SER A 389 4.52 -2.40 -5.39
N LYS A 390 4.54 -2.35 -6.73
CA LYS A 390 3.40 -2.68 -7.60
C LYS A 390 3.83 -3.79 -8.54
N ILE A 391 2.94 -4.75 -8.76
CA ILE A 391 3.14 -5.84 -9.69
C ILE A 391 2.09 -5.71 -10.77
N ILE A 392 2.54 -5.65 -12.02
CA ILE A 392 1.68 -5.37 -13.17
C ILE A 392 1.86 -6.47 -14.20
N ALA A 393 0.76 -7.16 -14.53
CA ALA A 393 0.73 -8.16 -15.58
C ALA A 393 -0.04 -7.66 -16.80
N TYR A 394 0.45 -8.02 -17.97
CA TYR A 394 -0.16 -7.73 -19.26
C TYR A 394 -0.53 -9.04 -19.97
N GLY A 395 -1.66 -9.04 -20.67
CA GLY A 395 -2.09 -10.15 -21.51
C GLY A 395 -2.87 -9.70 -22.74
N PRO A 396 -3.06 -10.58 -23.72
CA PRO A 396 -3.87 -10.26 -24.89
C PRO A 396 -5.35 -10.02 -24.55
N ASP A 397 -5.81 -10.50 -23.42
CA ASP A 397 -7.14 -10.34 -22.87
C ASP A 397 -7.10 -10.26 -21.33
N ARG A 398 -8.24 -9.90 -20.74
CA ARG A 398 -8.37 -9.70 -19.28
C ARG A 398 -8.04 -10.95 -18.47
N GLU A 399 -8.51 -12.12 -18.92
CA GLU A 399 -8.27 -13.39 -18.18
C GLU A 399 -6.80 -13.78 -18.21
N SER A 400 -6.11 -13.58 -19.32
CA SER A 400 -4.68 -13.79 -19.45
C SER A 400 -3.89 -12.85 -18.53
N ALA A 401 -4.25 -11.56 -18.45
CA ALA A 401 -3.64 -10.59 -17.55
C ALA A 401 -3.88 -10.96 -16.08
N ARG A 402 -5.13 -11.35 -15.71
CA ARG A 402 -5.49 -11.77 -14.36
C ARG A 402 -4.70 -12.99 -13.89
N ARG A 403 -4.62 -14.03 -14.72
CA ARG A 403 -3.82 -15.24 -14.41
C ARG A 403 -2.33 -14.92 -14.34
N GLY A 404 -1.86 -14.05 -15.24
CA GLY A 404 -0.48 -13.57 -15.21
C GLY A 404 -0.14 -12.85 -13.92
N LEU A 405 -1.05 -12.02 -13.41
CA LEU A 405 -0.88 -11.32 -12.15
C LEU A 405 -0.92 -12.26 -10.95
N ASP A 406 -1.87 -13.22 -10.89
CA ASP A 406 -1.90 -14.21 -9.80
C ASP A 406 -0.60 -15.02 -9.74
N ARG A 407 -0.08 -15.43 -10.92
CA ARG A 407 1.21 -16.13 -10.98
C ARG A 407 2.36 -15.24 -10.53
N ALA A 408 2.42 -14.00 -10.99
CA ALA A 408 3.46 -13.06 -10.61
C ALA A 408 3.45 -12.79 -9.09
N LEU A 409 2.26 -12.67 -8.48
CA LEU A 409 2.11 -12.57 -7.03
C LEU A 409 2.56 -13.85 -6.32
N ALA A 410 2.28 -15.04 -6.88
CA ALA A 410 2.74 -16.30 -6.34
C ALA A 410 4.28 -16.45 -6.37
N ASP A 411 4.92 -15.86 -7.38
CA ASP A 411 6.38 -15.85 -7.54
C ASP A 411 7.06 -14.71 -6.75
N THR A 412 6.26 -13.82 -6.13
CA THR A 412 6.77 -12.72 -5.30
C THR A 412 6.94 -13.17 -3.85
N ALA A 413 8.10 -12.90 -3.27
CA ALA A 413 8.36 -13.14 -1.86
C ALA A 413 9.04 -11.95 -1.20
N VAL A 414 8.49 -11.50 -0.07
CA VAL A 414 9.09 -10.49 0.81
C VAL A 414 9.21 -11.12 2.19
N LEU A 415 10.41 -11.57 2.55
CA LEU A 415 10.64 -12.22 3.84
C LEU A 415 11.11 -11.20 4.87
N GLY A 416 10.64 -11.33 6.10
CA GLY A 416 10.91 -10.43 7.23
C GLY A 416 9.83 -9.38 7.47
N VAL A 417 8.89 -9.21 6.53
CA VAL A 417 7.78 -8.25 6.62
C VAL A 417 6.48 -8.93 6.16
N GLY A 418 5.42 -8.81 6.95
CA GLY A 418 4.09 -9.28 6.54
C GLY A 418 3.55 -8.42 5.40
N THR A 419 2.89 -9.04 4.42
CA THR A 419 2.35 -8.35 3.24
C THR A 419 0.93 -8.80 2.92
N ASN A 420 0.23 -8.01 2.09
CA ASN A 420 -1.10 -8.33 1.58
C ASN A 420 -1.12 -9.26 0.35
N ILE A 421 0.01 -9.87 -0.04
CA ILE A 421 0.11 -10.67 -1.28
C ILE A 421 -0.93 -11.79 -1.34
N ASP A 422 -1.10 -12.55 -0.26
CA ASP A 422 -2.09 -13.65 -0.21
C ASP A 422 -3.52 -13.14 -0.35
N PHE A 423 -3.82 -11.97 0.21
CA PHE A 423 -5.13 -11.31 0.06
C PHE A 423 -5.36 -10.83 -1.38
N LEU A 424 -4.35 -10.29 -2.06
CA LEU A 424 -4.43 -9.93 -3.48
C LEU A 424 -4.77 -11.14 -4.34
N ARG A 425 -4.15 -12.28 -4.08
CA ARG A 425 -4.44 -13.55 -4.76
C ARG A 425 -5.84 -14.08 -4.46
N PHE A 426 -6.28 -13.96 -3.20
CA PHE A 426 -7.66 -14.27 -2.81
C PHE A 426 -8.67 -13.43 -3.62
N LEU A 427 -8.43 -12.13 -3.79
CA LEU A 427 -9.28 -11.26 -4.60
C LEU A 427 -9.28 -11.65 -6.09
N LEU A 428 -8.12 -11.98 -6.66
CA LEU A 428 -8.02 -12.40 -8.06
C LEU A 428 -8.74 -13.74 -8.33
N ALA A 429 -8.98 -14.54 -7.32
CA ALA A 429 -9.74 -15.78 -7.39
C ALA A 429 -11.25 -15.60 -7.16
N ASP A 430 -11.70 -14.40 -6.74
CA ASP A 430 -13.12 -14.11 -6.48
C ASP A 430 -13.95 -14.15 -7.77
N GLU A 431 -15.15 -14.75 -7.72
CA GLU A 431 -16.03 -14.92 -8.90
C GLU A 431 -16.48 -13.58 -9.49
N ASP A 432 -16.71 -12.55 -8.67
CA ASP A 432 -17.11 -11.22 -9.15
C ASP A 432 -15.93 -10.51 -9.83
N VAL A 433 -14.70 -10.68 -9.29
CA VAL A 433 -13.48 -10.15 -9.90
C VAL A 433 -13.20 -10.85 -11.23
N ILE A 434 -13.30 -12.18 -11.29
CA ILE A 434 -13.17 -12.96 -12.53
C ILE A 434 -14.16 -12.47 -13.58
N ALA A 435 -15.42 -12.28 -13.20
CA ALA A 435 -16.49 -11.87 -14.11
C ALA A 435 -16.50 -10.37 -14.43
N GLY A 436 -15.61 -9.56 -13.84
CA GLY A 436 -15.58 -8.10 -14.02
C GLY A 436 -16.78 -7.35 -13.40
N ARG A 437 -17.49 -7.97 -12.47
CA ARG A 437 -18.59 -7.35 -11.70
C ARG A 437 -18.05 -6.59 -10.50
N LEU A 438 -17.38 -5.50 -10.77
CA LEU A 438 -16.68 -4.70 -9.77
C LEU A 438 -17.56 -3.54 -9.29
N ASP A 439 -17.41 -3.17 -8.02
CA ASP A 439 -17.92 -1.93 -7.43
C ASP A 439 -17.06 -1.55 -6.22
N THR A 440 -17.17 -0.30 -5.75
CA THR A 440 -16.32 0.21 -4.67
C THR A 440 -16.58 -0.41 -3.29
N GLY A 441 -17.68 -1.17 -3.12
CA GLY A 441 -18.00 -1.89 -1.89
C GLY A 441 -17.63 -3.38 -1.92
N LEU A 442 -17.09 -3.88 -3.02
CA LEU A 442 -16.81 -5.32 -3.18
C LEU A 442 -15.82 -5.83 -2.11
N LEU A 443 -14.73 -5.11 -1.87
CA LEU A 443 -13.74 -5.52 -0.88
C LEU A 443 -14.31 -5.58 0.52
N ASP A 444 -15.13 -4.59 0.91
CA ASP A 444 -15.75 -4.57 2.24
C ASP A 444 -16.66 -5.80 2.47
N ARG A 445 -17.31 -6.28 1.42
CA ARG A 445 -18.12 -7.51 1.47
C ARG A 445 -17.29 -8.79 1.53
N ARG A 446 -16.10 -8.81 0.90
CA ARG A 446 -15.26 -10.00 0.77
C ARG A 446 -14.17 -10.14 1.82
N THR A 447 -13.77 -9.05 2.46
CA THR A 447 -12.69 -9.10 3.49
C THR A 447 -12.99 -10.09 4.61
N GLY A 448 -14.26 -10.20 5.02
CA GLY A 448 -14.66 -11.16 6.06
C GLY A 448 -14.55 -12.66 5.66
N ASP A 449 -14.44 -12.96 4.37
CA ASP A 449 -14.29 -14.33 3.85
C ASP A 449 -12.82 -14.74 3.74
N TYR A 450 -11.89 -13.79 3.89
CA TYR A 450 -10.46 -14.07 3.78
C TYR A 450 -9.95 -14.82 5.01
N VAL A 451 -9.26 -15.93 4.78
CA VAL A 451 -8.56 -16.70 5.82
C VAL A 451 -7.09 -16.80 5.44
N ALA A 452 -6.23 -16.32 6.33
CA ALA A 452 -4.78 -16.41 6.12
C ALA A 452 -4.33 -17.87 5.99
N ALA A 453 -3.36 -18.09 5.10
CA ALA A 453 -2.77 -19.41 4.90
C ALA A 453 -2.12 -19.91 6.20
N GLN A 454 -2.44 -21.16 6.59
CA GLN A 454 -1.83 -21.81 7.74
C GLN A 454 -0.74 -22.78 7.28
N ALA A 455 0.28 -23.00 8.12
CA ALA A 455 1.31 -23.99 7.87
C ALA A 455 0.74 -25.39 7.90
N GLY A 456 0.94 -26.14 6.83
CA GLY A 456 0.64 -27.56 6.75
C GLY A 456 1.81 -28.44 7.20
N ASP A 457 1.63 -29.74 7.14
CA ASP A 457 2.65 -30.72 7.52
C ASP A 457 3.92 -30.59 6.67
N ASP A 458 3.79 -30.27 5.39
CA ASP A 458 4.92 -30.13 4.48
C ASP A 458 5.80 -28.95 4.87
N GLU A 459 5.21 -27.81 5.29
CA GLU A 459 5.97 -26.65 5.77
C GLU A 459 6.64 -26.92 7.13
N PHE A 460 5.99 -27.67 8.04
CA PHE A 460 6.61 -28.11 9.29
C PHE A 460 7.81 -29.03 9.03
N ILE A 461 7.67 -29.99 8.09
CA ILE A 461 8.76 -30.87 7.68
C ILE A 461 9.87 -30.07 6.99
N ALA A 462 9.54 -29.11 6.14
CA ALA A 462 10.50 -28.25 5.46
C ALA A 462 11.29 -27.39 6.47
N ALA A 463 10.62 -26.79 7.46
CA ALA A 463 11.26 -26.02 8.51
C ALA A 463 12.19 -26.88 9.39
N ALA A 464 11.75 -28.07 9.75
CA ALA A 464 12.58 -29.02 10.48
C ALA A 464 13.79 -29.46 9.65
N ALA A 465 13.60 -29.77 8.37
CA ALA A 465 14.67 -30.13 7.45
C ALA A 465 15.69 -28.98 7.30
N TYR A 466 15.23 -27.72 7.21
CA TYR A 466 16.10 -26.55 7.18
C TYR A 466 17.01 -26.48 8.40
N ARG A 467 16.45 -26.58 9.63
CA ARG A 467 17.22 -26.58 10.89
C ARG A 467 18.18 -27.76 10.95
N TRP A 468 17.73 -28.91 10.52
CA TRP A 468 18.53 -30.13 10.52
C TRP A 468 19.73 -30.03 9.55
N LEU A 469 19.53 -29.51 8.34
CA LEU A 469 20.60 -29.27 7.36
C LEU A 469 21.71 -28.37 7.92
N HIS A 470 21.38 -27.33 8.66
CA HIS A 470 22.37 -26.45 9.30
C HIS A 470 23.21 -27.21 10.31
N SER A 471 22.59 -28.09 11.13
CA SER A 471 23.34 -28.91 12.08
C SER A 471 24.27 -29.94 11.41
N TRP A 472 23.96 -30.36 10.16
CA TRP A 472 24.85 -31.19 9.35
C TRP A 472 26.02 -30.40 8.77
N ALA A 473 25.79 -29.18 8.34
CA ALA A 473 26.82 -28.30 7.77
C ALA A 473 27.88 -27.93 8.83
N ASP A 474 27.47 -27.77 10.08
CA ASP A 474 28.34 -27.42 11.21
C ASP A 474 29.13 -28.62 11.77
N ALA A 475 28.82 -29.86 11.33
CA ALA A 475 29.45 -31.07 11.81
C ALA A 475 30.85 -31.28 11.20
N GLY A 476 31.87 -30.70 11.82
CA GLY A 476 33.27 -30.83 11.38
C GLY A 476 33.91 -32.18 11.61
N GLU A 477 33.34 -33.07 12.46
CA GLU A 477 33.87 -34.35 12.84
C GLU A 477 32.79 -35.44 12.80
N LEU A 478 33.22 -36.72 12.63
CA LEU A 478 32.33 -37.88 12.57
C LEU A 478 31.39 -37.98 13.76
N TRP A 479 31.88 -37.64 14.96
CA TRP A 479 31.10 -37.70 16.20
C TRP A 479 30.15 -36.52 16.40
N ALA A 480 30.35 -35.43 15.69
CA ALA A 480 29.47 -34.28 15.68
C ALA A 480 28.33 -34.39 14.67
N THR A 481 28.41 -35.40 13.76
CA THR A 481 27.39 -35.64 12.71
C THR A 481 26.05 -35.99 13.36
N PRO A 482 24.95 -35.23 13.11
CA PRO A 482 23.65 -35.42 13.77
C PRO A 482 22.88 -36.62 13.14
N SER A 483 23.54 -37.75 12.93
CA SER A 483 22.97 -38.97 12.34
C SER A 483 21.99 -39.70 13.27
N GLY A 484 21.93 -39.29 14.53
CA GLY A 484 21.12 -39.98 15.53
C GLY A 484 21.66 -41.36 15.94
N TRP A 485 22.88 -41.70 15.52
CA TRP A 485 23.44 -43.03 15.79
C TRP A 485 23.45 -43.37 17.30
N ARG A 486 22.93 -44.55 17.64
CA ARG A 486 22.95 -45.15 18.97
C ARG A 486 23.27 -46.63 18.86
N VAL A 487 23.69 -47.26 19.94
CA VAL A 487 23.85 -48.71 19.99
C VAL A 487 22.45 -49.34 19.93
N GLY A 488 22.14 -49.97 18.82
CA GLY A 488 20.84 -50.62 18.52
C GLY A 488 20.08 -49.94 17.41
N GLU A 489 19.46 -48.78 17.68
CA GLU A 489 18.64 -48.07 16.69
C GLU A 489 19.09 -46.60 16.55
N HIS A 490 18.78 -45.98 15.43
CA HIS A 490 18.99 -44.55 15.25
C HIS A 490 17.91 -43.77 15.99
N ALA A 491 18.32 -42.84 16.84
CA ALA A 491 17.40 -41.91 17.45
C ALA A 491 17.02 -40.79 16.47
N ALA A 492 15.76 -40.43 16.44
CA ALA A 492 15.31 -39.28 15.67
C ALA A 492 15.88 -37.94 16.23
N THR A 493 16.21 -37.04 15.35
CA THR A 493 16.38 -35.61 15.71
C THR A 493 15.00 -35.00 15.82
N THR A 494 14.64 -34.52 17.01
CA THR A 494 13.34 -33.92 17.29
C THR A 494 13.48 -32.41 17.34
N ILE A 495 12.64 -31.71 16.55
CA ILE A 495 12.61 -30.27 16.50
C ILE A 495 11.18 -29.83 16.82
N ARG A 496 11.02 -28.99 17.84
CA ARG A 496 9.72 -28.43 18.23
C ARG A 496 9.51 -27.12 17.52
N LEU A 497 8.44 -27.05 16.72
CA LEU A 497 8.13 -25.92 15.86
C LEU A 497 6.73 -25.37 16.17
N ARG A 498 6.55 -24.06 15.98
CA ARG A 498 5.27 -23.36 16.12
C ARG A 498 4.98 -22.50 14.90
N ALA A 499 3.74 -22.56 14.42
CA ALA A 499 3.22 -21.66 13.40
C ALA A 499 1.82 -21.20 13.82
N GLY A 500 1.66 -19.92 14.14
CA GLY A 500 0.43 -19.40 14.75
C GLY A 500 0.11 -20.12 16.06
N GLU A 501 -1.06 -20.75 16.16
CA GLU A 501 -1.51 -21.52 17.35
C GLU A 501 -1.05 -22.98 17.33
N ARG A 502 -0.61 -23.49 16.17
CA ARG A 502 -0.16 -24.88 16.02
C ARG A 502 1.25 -25.03 16.53
N THR A 503 1.50 -26.02 17.42
CA THR A 503 2.84 -26.38 17.92
C THR A 503 3.00 -27.90 17.83
N ASP A 504 3.99 -28.37 17.06
CA ASP A 504 4.24 -29.78 16.85
C ASP A 504 5.73 -30.12 16.97
N HIS A 505 5.99 -31.42 17.26
CA HIS A 505 7.32 -32.00 17.18
C HIS A 505 7.52 -32.70 15.85
N VAL A 506 8.57 -32.35 15.14
CA VAL A 506 8.98 -33.05 13.91
C VAL A 506 10.18 -33.93 14.22
N HIS A 507 10.04 -35.21 13.94
CA HIS A 507 11.07 -36.25 14.15
C HIS A 507 11.71 -36.60 12.83
N LEU A 508 13.00 -36.37 12.68
CA LEU A 508 13.78 -36.66 11.48
C LEU A 508 14.77 -37.81 11.75
N THR A 509 14.82 -38.82 10.88
CA THR A 509 15.73 -39.96 10.99
C THR A 509 16.36 -40.26 9.63
N GLY A 510 17.66 -40.55 9.59
CA GLY A 510 18.40 -40.85 8.36
C GLY A 510 19.45 -39.79 8.01
N THR A 511 19.57 -39.47 6.72
CA THR A 511 20.49 -38.44 6.21
C THR A 511 19.70 -37.41 5.40
N PRO A 512 20.23 -36.21 5.16
CA PRO A 512 19.52 -35.16 4.41
C PRO A 512 19.02 -35.60 3.04
N THR A 513 19.72 -36.52 2.37
CA THR A 513 19.34 -37.02 1.04
C THR A 513 18.42 -38.26 1.07
N ALA A 514 18.27 -38.89 2.25
CA ALA A 514 17.46 -40.10 2.44
C ALA A 514 17.00 -40.19 3.90
N ALA A 515 15.99 -39.41 4.24
CA ALA A 515 15.42 -39.33 5.57
C ALA A 515 13.97 -39.80 5.60
N THR A 516 13.48 -40.02 6.81
CA THR A 516 12.05 -40.06 7.11
C THR A 516 11.71 -38.99 8.11
N ALA A 517 10.54 -38.37 7.95
CA ALA A 517 9.97 -37.44 8.89
C ALA A 517 8.67 -37.97 9.47
N ARG A 518 8.38 -37.57 10.71
CA ARG A 518 7.11 -37.83 11.38
C ARG A 518 6.75 -36.62 12.25
N ILE A 519 5.51 -36.20 12.15
CA ILE A 519 4.97 -35.13 13.01
C ILE A 519 4.21 -35.80 14.13
N GLU A 520 4.59 -35.52 15.39
CA GLU A 520 4.07 -36.18 16.57
C GLU A 520 4.04 -37.73 16.38
N ASP A 521 2.92 -38.34 16.62
CA ASP A 521 2.69 -39.79 16.40
C ASP A 521 2.08 -40.12 15.03
N GLY A 522 2.16 -39.19 14.06
CA GLY A 522 1.60 -39.36 12.71
C GLY A 522 2.34 -40.36 11.84
N GLU A 523 2.01 -40.38 10.55
CA GLU A 523 2.61 -41.29 9.58
C GLU A 523 4.06 -40.92 9.25
N LEU A 524 4.87 -41.96 8.96
CA LEU A 524 6.22 -41.78 8.46
C LEU A 524 6.18 -41.35 6.99
N ARG A 525 6.83 -40.24 6.69
CA ARG A 525 6.94 -39.69 5.35
C ARG A 525 8.39 -39.72 4.87
N SER A 526 8.60 -40.05 3.60
CA SER A 526 9.94 -40.01 3.01
C SER A 526 10.36 -38.58 2.75
N VAL A 527 11.61 -38.19 3.10
CA VAL A 527 12.13 -36.85 2.97
C VAL A 527 13.51 -36.84 2.35
N ALA A 528 13.72 -35.98 1.38
CA ALA A 528 15.04 -35.55 0.94
C ALA A 528 15.11 -34.03 0.91
N ALA A 529 16.19 -33.46 1.45
CA ALA A 529 16.35 -32.01 1.53
C ALA A 529 17.77 -31.58 1.18
N SER A 530 17.87 -30.43 0.55
CA SER A 530 19.13 -29.74 0.27
C SER A 530 18.96 -28.23 0.37
N LEU A 531 20.04 -27.53 0.72
CA LEU A 531 20.07 -26.08 0.82
C LEU A 531 21.12 -25.54 -0.15
N ASP A 532 20.74 -24.57 -1.00
CA ASP A 532 21.63 -23.85 -1.91
C ASP A 532 21.44 -22.35 -1.67
N GLY A 533 22.37 -21.76 -0.91
CA GLY A 533 22.24 -20.40 -0.42
C GLY A 533 20.99 -20.24 0.46
N ASP A 534 20.05 -19.43 0.02
CA ASP A 534 18.77 -19.16 0.68
C ASP A 534 17.60 -20.03 0.14
N ARG A 535 17.89 -20.96 -0.81
CA ARG A 535 16.91 -21.84 -1.43
C ARG A 535 16.93 -23.23 -0.79
N LEU A 536 15.87 -23.53 -0.08
CA LEU A 536 15.62 -24.86 0.47
C LEU A 536 14.82 -25.69 -0.52
N ILE A 537 15.36 -26.83 -0.93
CA ILE A 537 14.68 -27.81 -1.75
C ILE A 537 14.32 -28.99 -0.87
N VAL A 538 13.04 -29.30 -0.76
CA VAL A 538 12.53 -30.45 0.01
C VAL A 538 11.68 -31.32 -0.90
N THR A 539 11.91 -32.63 -0.83
CA THR A 539 11.04 -33.61 -1.47
C THR A 539 10.39 -34.42 -0.37
N VAL A 540 9.08 -34.36 -0.25
CA VAL A 540 8.27 -35.11 0.71
C VAL A 540 7.39 -36.07 -0.08
N ASP A 541 7.53 -37.41 0.17
CA ASP A 541 6.79 -38.48 -0.53
C ASP A 541 6.84 -38.36 -2.06
N GLY A 542 7.97 -37.89 -2.59
CA GLY A 542 8.18 -37.71 -4.02
C GLY A 542 7.72 -36.37 -4.60
N LEU A 543 7.03 -35.52 -3.82
CA LEU A 543 6.67 -34.16 -4.21
C LEU A 543 7.81 -33.19 -3.85
N ARG A 544 8.46 -32.63 -4.87
CA ARG A 544 9.54 -31.65 -4.71
C ARG A 544 8.98 -30.24 -4.63
N THR A 545 9.29 -29.53 -3.55
CA THR A 545 8.98 -28.13 -3.33
C THR A 545 10.25 -27.34 -3.09
N GLU A 546 10.31 -26.13 -3.61
CA GLU A 546 11.39 -25.18 -3.39
C GLU A 546 10.87 -24.00 -2.58
N TYR A 547 11.62 -23.59 -1.57
CA TYR A 547 11.32 -22.45 -0.71
C TYR A 547 12.47 -21.45 -0.72
N LEU A 548 12.17 -20.17 -0.89
CA LEU A 548 13.07 -19.09 -0.47
C LEU A 548 13.00 -19.01 1.05
N THR A 549 14.15 -18.94 1.71
CA THR A 549 14.25 -18.96 3.18
C THR A 549 14.98 -17.75 3.72
N ALA A 550 14.56 -17.30 4.90
CA ALA A 550 15.31 -16.32 5.69
C ALA A 550 15.06 -16.56 7.18
N VAL A 551 16.03 -16.22 8.01
CA VAL A 551 15.94 -16.40 9.46
C VAL A 551 16.14 -15.06 10.16
N GLU A 552 15.27 -14.78 11.12
CA GLU A 552 15.40 -13.68 12.06
C GLU A 552 15.23 -14.27 13.48
N ASP A 553 16.28 -14.28 14.26
CA ASP A 553 16.34 -14.92 15.58
C ASP A 553 15.95 -16.42 15.52
N HIS A 554 14.79 -16.76 16.06
CA HIS A 554 14.25 -18.13 16.08
C HIS A 554 13.11 -18.33 15.07
N ARG A 555 12.76 -17.30 14.28
CA ARG A 555 11.75 -17.34 13.24
C ARG A 555 12.37 -17.70 11.89
N LEU A 556 11.85 -18.74 11.26
CA LEU A 556 12.17 -19.11 9.89
C LEU A 556 11.02 -18.67 8.98
N TRP A 557 11.33 -17.86 8.01
CA TRP A 557 10.44 -17.48 6.92
C TRP A 557 10.63 -18.45 5.77
N LEU A 558 9.52 -18.99 5.26
CA LEU A 558 9.47 -19.89 4.10
C LEU A 558 8.52 -19.28 3.06
N ALA A 559 9.02 -18.95 1.88
CA ALA A 559 8.18 -18.60 0.74
C ALA A 559 8.28 -19.67 -0.34
N GLY A 560 7.18 -20.29 -0.68
CA GLY A 560 7.10 -21.33 -1.70
C GLY A 560 5.65 -21.70 -2.00
N ALA A 561 5.41 -22.31 -3.15
CA ALA A 561 4.07 -22.67 -3.61
C ALA A 561 3.07 -21.49 -3.60
N GLY A 562 3.56 -20.26 -3.78
CA GLY A 562 2.77 -19.04 -3.79
C GLY A 562 2.29 -18.55 -2.43
N ARG A 563 2.93 -18.98 -1.34
CA ARG A 563 2.60 -18.59 0.05
C ARG A 563 3.86 -18.24 0.82
N THR A 564 3.72 -17.37 1.82
CA THR A 564 4.77 -17.08 2.79
C THR A 564 4.31 -17.50 4.18
N ILE A 565 5.07 -18.37 4.83
CA ILE A 565 4.79 -18.93 6.15
C ILE A 565 5.94 -18.58 7.09
N VAL A 566 5.60 -18.27 8.35
CA VAL A 566 6.58 -18.08 9.43
C VAL A 566 6.46 -19.22 10.41
N ILE A 567 7.59 -19.89 10.69
CA ILE A 567 7.66 -21.00 11.64
C ILE A 567 8.74 -20.68 12.67
N GLU A 568 8.37 -20.79 13.94
CA GLU A 568 9.26 -20.49 15.07
C GLU A 568 9.85 -21.80 15.65
N ASP A 569 11.12 -21.75 15.99
CA ASP A 569 11.81 -22.78 16.78
C ASP A 569 11.50 -22.53 18.26
N VAL A 570 10.74 -23.45 18.88
CA VAL A 570 10.30 -23.31 20.27
C VAL A 570 11.22 -24.11 21.17
N ARG A 571 12.08 -23.41 21.92
CA ARG A 571 12.88 -24.05 22.98
C ARG A 571 12.00 -24.31 24.19
N GLU A 572 12.14 -25.49 24.80
CA GLU A 572 11.53 -25.74 26.10
C GLU A 572 12.13 -24.78 27.12
N ALA A 573 11.27 -23.96 27.73
CA ALA A 573 11.70 -23.19 28.87
C ALA A 573 12.11 -24.16 29.98
N PRO A 574 13.26 -23.95 30.64
CA PRO A 574 13.59 -24.74 31.83
C PRO A 574 12.47 -24.53 32.85
N VAL A 575 11.81 -25.62 33.25
CA VAL A 575 10.77 -25.57 34.28
C VAL A 575 11.40 -25.08 35.57
N ARG A 576 11.34 -23.77 35.82
CA ARG A 576 11.53 -23.20 37.16
C ARG A 576 10.19 -23.25 37.86
N ALA A 577 10.13 -24.03 38.93
CA ALA A 577 8.91 -24.25 39.69
C ALA A 577 8.40 -23.00 40.47
N ASP A 578 9.04 -21.83 40.31
CA ASP A 578 8.81 -20.65 41.13
C ASP A 578 8.30 -19.39 40.39
N ASP A 579 8.00 -19.45 39.11
CA ASP A 579 7.26 -18.37 38.45
C ASP A 579 5.75 -18.59 38.62
N GLU A 580 5.25 -18.39 39.84
CA GLU A 580 3.87 -18.02 40.06
C GLU A 580 3.63 -16.72 39.24
N HIS A 581 2.85 -16.84 38.19
CA HIS A 581 2.45 -15.70 37.39
C HIS A 581 1.73 -14.73 38.33
N SER A 582 2.37 -13.61 38.65
CA SER A 582 1.65 -12.44 39.13
C SER A 582 0.59 -12.19 38.07
N GLY A 583 -0.67 -11.97 38.45
CA GLY A 583 -1.78 -11.75 37.52
C GLY A 583 -1.63 -10.45 36.69
N ASP A 584 -0.41 -9.95 36.56
CA ASP A 584 -0.02 -8.76 35.82
C ASP A 584 -0.13 -9.01 34.32
N ALA A 585 -0.69 -8.03 33.61
CA ALA A 585 -0.82 -8.08 32.17
C ALA A 585 0.00 -6.96 31.49
N GLU A 586 0.62 -7.28 30.39
CA GLU A 586 1.33 -6.29 29.56
C GLU A 586 0.46 -5.87 28.37
N ILE A 587 0.39 -4.57 28.14
CA ILE A 587 -0.15 -3.99 26.90
C ILE A 587 1.02 -3.74 25.97
N VAL A 588 1.05 -4.48 24.85
CA VAL A 588 2.11 -4.38 23.84
C VAL A 588 1.60 -3.74 22.56
N SER A 589 2.48 -3.06 21.83
CA SER A 589 2.10 -2.48 20.55
C SER A 589 1.87 -3.58 19.49
N PRO A 590 0.67 -3.62 18.83
CA PRO A 590 0.39 -4.57 17.77
C PRO A 590 1.03 -4.19 16.43
N MET A 591 1.50 -2.95 16.29
CA MET A 591 2.04 -2.39 15.07
C MET A 591 3.18 -1.42 15.37
N PRO A 592 4.11 -1.16 14.42
CA PRO A 592 5.05 -0.06 14.57
C PRO A 592 4.30 1.26 14.43
N GLY A 593 4.63 2.28 15.24
CA GLY A 593 3.90 3.55 15.18
C GLY A 593 4.40 4.58 16.17
N SER A 594 3.63 5.65 16.31
CA SER A 594 3.85 6.72 17.28
C SER A 594 2.73 6.73 18.32
N VAL A 595 3.07 6.93 19.59
CA VAL A 595 2.07 7.13 20.65
C VAL A 595 1.44 8.51 20.48
N VAL A 596 0.15 8.55 20.14
CA VAL A 596 -0.57 9.83 19.92
C VAL A 596 -1.40 10.25 21.12
N ALA A 597 -1.81 9.31 21.96
CA ALA A 597 -2.50 9.61 23.20
C ALA A 597 -2.20 8.57 24.28
N VAL A 598 -2.14 9.05 25.53
CA VAL A 598 -2.15 8.23 26.73
C VAL A 598 -3.43 8.59 27.48
N GLY A 599 -4.33 7.62 27.62
CA GLY A 599 -5.70 7.82 28.14
C GLY A 599 -5.78 7.87 29.66
N VAL A 600 -4.71 7.49 30.37
CA VAL A 600 -4.67 7.35 31.84
C VAL A 600 -3.36 7.91 32.41
N GLU A 601 -3.35 8.33 33.65
CA GLU A 601 -2.11 8.73 34.33
C GLU A 601 -1.35 7.51 34.86
N ASP A 602 -0.03 7.60 34.97
CA ASP A 602 0.81 6.57 35.59
C ASP A 602 0.39 6.35 37.04
N GLY A 603 0.24 5.09 37.44
CA GLY A 603 -0.30 4.73 38.75
C GLY A 603 -1.85 4.77 38.88
N ALA A 604 -2.57 5.10 37.80
CA ALA A 604 -4.04 5.11 37.83
C ALA A 604 -4.61 3.68 37.89
N THR A 605 -5.80 3.54 38.48
CA THR A 605 -6.55 2.27 38.47
C THR A 605 -7.46 2.22 37.26
N VAL A 606 -7.38 1.11 36.50
CA VAL A 606 -8.18 0.85 35.30
C VAL A 606 -9.01 -0.42 35.44
N GLY A 607 -10.14 -0.46 34.76
CA GLY A 607 -10.95 -1.65 34.54
C GLY A 607 -10.60 -2.35 33.23
N THR A 608 -11.09 -3.59 33.08
CA THR A 608 -11.01 -4.32 31.81
C THR A 608 -11.76 -3.54 30.73
N GLY A 609 -11.09 -3.28 29.58
CA GLY A 609 -11.63 -2.54 28.46
C GLY A 609 -11.38 -1.03 28.46
N ASP A 610 -10.81 -0.46 29.54
CA ASP A 610 -10.43 0.95 29.56
C ASP A 610 -9.26 1.20 28.63
N VAL A 611 -9.35 2.24 27.79
CA VAL A 611 -8.29 2.61 26.85
C VAL A 611 -7.11 3.23 27.61
N VAL A 612 -5.94 2.65 27.46
CA VAL A 612 -4.70 3.06 28.16
C VAL A 612 -3.77 3.86 27.25
N VAL A 613 -3.50 3.38 26.03
CA VAL A 613 -2.59 4.00 25.07
C VAL A 613 -3.23 3.95 23.68
N THR A 614 -3.05 5.00 22.90
CA THR A 614 -3.40 5.00 21.47
C THR A 614 -2.13 5.16 20.65
N VAL A 615 -1.91 4.22 19.74
CA VAL A 615 -0.79 4.23 18.78
C VAL A 615 -1.32 4.58 17.41
N GLU A 616 -0.65 5.51 16.71
CA GLU A 616 -0.91 5.85 15.31
C GLU A 616 0.20 5.30 14.43
N ALA A 617 -0.18 4.66 13.34
CA ALA A 617 0.70 4.31 12.25
C ALA A 617 -0.02 4.54 10.93
N MET A 618 0.65 5.18 9.95
CA MET A 618 0.16 5.27 8.57
C MET A 618 -1.28 5.80 8.46
N LYS A 619 -1.63 6.81 9.29
CA LYS A 619 -2.97 7.43 9.39
C LYS A 619 -4.06 6.53 10.02
N MET A 620 -3.67 5.40 10.63
CA MET A 620 -4.57 4.55 11.42
C MET A 620 -4.26 4.72 12.90
N GLU A 621 -5.26 5.05 13.70
CA GLU A 621 -5.18 5.11 15.16
C GLU A 621 -5.71 3.79 15.74
N HIS A 622 -4.95 3.19 16.63
CA HIS A 622 -5.33 1.97 17.33
C HIS A 622 -5.31 2.21 18.83
N ALA A 623 -6.50 2.19 19.43
CA ALA A 623 -6.68 2.32 20.86
C ALA A 623 -6.46 0.96 21.54
N LEU A 624 -5.55 0.92 22.51
CA LEU A 624 -5.18 -0.28 23.25
C LEU A 624 -5.77 -0.21 24.64
N SER A 625 -6.57 -1.22 24.98
CA SER A 625 -7.33 -1.30 26.22
C SER A 625 -6.70 -2.28 27.19
N SER A 626 -6.93 -2.05 28.48
CA SER A 626 -6.51 -2.98 29.53
C SER A 626 -7.25 -4.31 29.44
N PRO A 627 -6.54 -5.46 29.41
CA PRO A 627 -7.17 -6.77 29.39
C PRO A 627 -7.68 -7.21 30.77
N VAL A 628 -7.20 -6.59 31.85
CA VAL A 628 -7.55 -6.90 33.26
C VAL A 628 -7.75 -5.62 34.06
N GLY A 629 -8.40 -5.72 35.21
CA GLY A 629 -8.47 -4.62 36.19
C GLY A 629 -7.18 -4.55 37.02
N GLY A 630 -6.64 -3.35 37.25
CA GLY A 630 -5.40 -3.19 38.04
C GLY A 630 -4.87 -1.77 38.03
N THR A 631 -3.62 -1.60 38.51
CA THR A 631 -2.90 -0.33 38.50
C THR A 631 -1.96 -0.28 37.31
N VAL A 632 -2.02 0.81 36.55
CA VAL A 632 -1.20 1.02 35.33
C VAL A 632 0.19 1.49 35.67
N GLU A 633 1.21 0.85 35.11
CA GLU A 633 2.59 1.35 35.01
C GLU A 633 2.82 1.70 33.52
N LEU A 634 2.97 2.99 33.24
CA LEU A 634 3.23 3.47 31.86
C LEU A 634 4.70 3.32 31.50
N LEU A 635 4.99 2.74 30.33
CA LEU A 635 6.33 2.55 29.81
C LEU A 635 6.66 3.47 28.63
N VAL A 636 5.68 4.26 28.16
CA VAL A 636 5.81 5.16 27.01
C VAL A 636 5.12 6.50 27.30
N ALA A 637 5.52 7.52 26.53
CA ALA A 637 4.93 8.86 26.54
C ALA A 637 4.38 9.24 25.15
N VAL A 638 3.50 10.25 25.10
CA VAL A 638 3.01 10.81 23.82
C VAL A 638 4.19 11.33 22.99
N GLY A 639 4.27 10.90 21.74
CA GLY A 639 5.34 11.22 20.79
C GLY A 639 6.41 10.13 20.66
N ASP A 640 6.41 9.11 21.53
CA ASP A 640 7.37 8.01 21.43
C ASP A 640 7.09 7.15 20.19
N GLN A 641 8.18 6.73 19.51
CA GLN A 641 8.13 5.74 18.46
C GLN A 641 8.21 4.34 19.05
N VAL A 642 7.30 3.47 18.64
CA VAL A 642 7.17 2.12 19.17
C VAL A 642 7.27 1.06 18.07
N LYS A 643 7.75 -0.13 18.44
CA LYS A 643 7.88 -1.29 17.56
C LYS A 643 6.80 -2.32 17.87
N VAL A 644 6.54 -3.22 16.91
CA VAL A 644 5.67 -4.39 17.14
C VAL A 644 6.17 -5.18 18.35
N GLY A 645 5.26 -5.55 19.25
CA GLY A 645 5.56 -6.32 20.46
C GLY A 645 6.25 -5.52 21.57
N GLN A 646 6.51 -4.22 21.39
CA GLN A 646 7.09 -3.39 22.43
C GLN A 646 6.07 -3.17 23.56
N PRO A 647 6.44 -3.42 24.85
CA PRO A 647 5.60 -3.10 25.98
C PRO A 647 5.34 -1.58 26.07
N LEU A 648 4.07 -1.21 26.22
CA LEU A 648 3.60 0.18 26.32
C LEU A 648 3.14 0.51 27.74
N ALA A 649 2.52 -0.46 28.40
CA ALA A 649 2.10 -0.36 29.80
C ALA A 649 2.05 -1.76 30.42
N ARG A 650 2.21 -1.80 31.73
CA ARG A 650 1.99 -2.99 32.55
C ARG A 650 0.82 -2.74 33.49
N ILE A 651 -0.09 -3.71 33.58
CA ILE A 651 -1.22 -3.66 34.50
C ILE A 651 -0.91 -4.60 35.65
N ILE A 652 -0.67 -4.01 36.81
CA ILE A 652 -0.42 -4.75 38.06
C ILE A 652 -1.79 -5.10 38.65
N ALA A 653 -2.13 -6.40 38.63
CA ALA A 653 -3.40 -6.86 39.15
C ALA A 653 -3.56 -6.50 40.65
N ALA A 654 -4.73 -6.03 41.02
CA ALA A 654 -5.03 -5.83 42.44
C ALA A 654 -5.02 -7.19 43.16
N THR A 655 -4.07 -7.40 44.07
CA THR A 655 -4.09 -8.58 44.93
C THR A 655 -5.37 -8.55 45.74
N GLU A 656 -6.28 -9.52 45.54
CA GLU A 656 -7.39 -9.75 46.45
C GLU A 656 -6.81 -10.12 47.82
N GLU A 657 -6.84 -9.18 48.75
CA GLU A 657 -6.64 -9.53 50.16
C GLU A 657 -7.76 -10.50 50.55
N THR A 658 -7.43 -11.77 50.60
CA THR A 658 -8.30 -12.81 51.16
C THR A 658 -8.61 -12.43 52.61
N LYS A 659 -9.86 -11.99 52.85
CA LYS A 659 -10.41 -11.83 54.18
C LYS A 659 -10.85 -13.16 54.77
#